data_1b1cfdf9aa319fc82ee2cac5a3d5582c
#
_entry.id   1b1cfdf9aa319fc82ee2cac5a3d5582c
#
_cell.length_a   1.000
_cell.length_b   1.000
_cell.length_c   1.000
_cell.angle_alpha   90.00
_cell.angle_beta   90.00
_cell.angle_gamma   90.00
#
_symmetry.space_group_name_H-M   'P 1'
#
loop_
_entity.id
_entity.type
_entity.pdbx_description
1 polymer ?
#
loop_
_entity_poly.entity_id
_entity_poly.type
_entity_poly.pdbx_seq_one_letter_code
_entity_poly.pdbx_strand_id
1 'polypeptide(L)'
;MSAVYEMNFVRALGFTAVATSARGDVELHVAPHGLDSAPGTFDKPLRTPHAARDALRSMKRSAAATVHIHGHHRLASTLRLDERDHDTTWSGVGTAPRMSGGIAVPFTAFSPAAVPSGAKGVVKADLFALGFNVSSLGAMGNPHPDKMAELFVEGQPMTLSRSPNIADDGTWMWYGYEHVMDADNFSSFVLDDAASATALRTALDDASEGELWLHGYWAVDWRDTFVNINSVAPTAGNASRFTFNADPKTPPQYPFKNGCRFYGVNSLAFLDAPGEYYINRPKGELYFLPVTPLTASSDVVVSHLETVVDATNAVNVRFEKLTISDSRGNVFDASSGSNITVDSCTVSNGGGTCIEITGNQGSSVTNSKVWGCGLHGIGIGCGNTATLEHGNCRVVGNEISNFSRIVRTYQPAVGFSGVGHYIANNTVTNGPHTAMEGSCNDCIFEFNSISHMCFECTDTGAFYVGRSWSQRGNVARYNVFDTIRPTERLAQKSCSQNAFYLDDQMSGWEFYGNTIRNATVGFLLGGGRRNLIHDNYFENNDNDIHFDNRGMNWQLDYCSYNCSGGHTPAGQTQKSCFKNELNALHYSSPPYATHYPELVNIFDDTPCVPTHNRVENNTYCHARSAGGGTFIDRTASVIEGWHSTLLGNVEHCRPERVE
;
A
#
# COMPACT_ATOMS: atom_id res chain seq x y z
N MET A 1 -15.47 -47.08 -18.39
CA MET A 1 -16.68 -46.86 -17.57
C MET A 1 -16.52 -45.50 -16.94
N SER A 2 -17.32 -44.60 -17.43
CA SER A 2 -17.34 -43.17 -17.09
C SER A 2 -17.92 -42.96 -15.70
N ALA A 3 -17.28 -42.15 -14.87
CA ALA A 3 -17.89 -41.57 -13.68
C ALA A 3 -17.64 -40.06 -13.72
N VAL A 4 -18.68 -39.35 -14.11
CA VAL A 4 -18.83 -37.90 -14.05
C VAL A 4 -18.97 -37.52 -12.59
N TYR A 5 -18.10 -36.67 -12.06
CA TYR A 5 -18.29 -35.99 -10.79
C TYR A 5 -18.95 -34.64 -11.06
N GLU A 6 -20.26 -34.57 -10.89
CA GLU A 6 -20.98 -33.33 -10.71
C GLU A 6 -20.67 -32.76 -9.31
N MET A 7 -20.06 -31.63 -9.24
CA MET A 7 -19.92 -30.85 -8.01
C MET A 7 -21.14 -29.95 -7.83
N ASN A 8 -22.12 -30.43 -7.11
CA ASN A 8 -23.16 -29.60 -6.50
C ASN A 8 -22.62 -28.99 -5.19
N PHE A 9 -22.24 -27.74 -5.21
CA PHE A 9 -21.98 -26.97 -3.99
C PHE A 9 -22.94 -25.78 -3.92
N VAL A 10 -24.10 -26.01 -3.37
CA VAL A 10 -24.92 -24.99 -2.71
C VAL A 10 -25.46 -25.64 -1.43
N ARG A 11 -24.75 -25.42 -0.34
CA ARG A 11 -25.40 -25.50 0.99
C ARG A 11 -25.41 -24.06 1.54
N ALA A 12 -26.54 -23.41 1.28
CA ALA A 12 -26.97 -22.24 2.02
C ALA A 12 -27.05 -22.63 3.52
N LEU A 13 -26.16 -22.05 4.33
CA LEU A 13 -26.38 -21.94 5.75
C LEU A 13 -27.54 -20.97 5.94
N GLY A 14 -28.72 -21.52 6.15
CA GLY A 14 -29.90 -20.77 6.52
C GLY A 14 -29.67 -20.10 7.87
N PHE A 15 -29.39 -18.82 7.86
CA PHE A 15 -29.65 -17.98 9.02
C PHE A 15 -31.14 -17.79 9.10
N THR A 16 -31.78 -18.49 10.02
CA THR A 16 -33.12 -18.18 10.50
C THR A 16 -33.11 -16.74 10.99
N ALA A 17 -33.76 -15.86 10.25
CA ALA A 17 -34.10 -14.52 10.73
C ALA A 17 -34.99 -14.72 11.97
N VAL A 18 -34.41 -14.55 13.13
CA VAL A 18 -35.19 -14.31 14.35
C VAL A 18 -35.76 -12.93 14.19
N ALA A 19 -37.04 -12.85 13.88
CA ALA A 19 -37.82 -11.64 13.99
C ALA A 19 -37.80 -11.23 15.46
N THR A 20 -36.89 -10.32 15.82
CA THR A 20 -36.88 -9.63 17.12
C THR A 20 -37.80 -8.43 17.04
N SER A 21 -38.79 -8.51 17.85
CA SER A 21 -39.77 -7.53 18.28
C SER A 21 -39.32 -6.04 18.26
N ALA A 22 -40.19 -5.21 17.74
CA ALA A 22 -40.68 -3.90 18.25
C ALA A 22 -39.80 -3.15 19.28
N ARG A 23 -38.55 -2.84 18.98
CA ARG A 23 -37.90 -1.58 19.32
C ARG A 23 -37.57 -0.93 17.98
N GLY A 24 -38.31 0.10 17.61
CA GLY A 24 -38.10 0.78 16.36
C GLY A 24 -36.65 1.29 16.26
N ASP A 25 -35.88 0.82 15.29
CA ASP A 25 -34.56 1.35 15.01
C ASP A 25 -34.66 2.84 14.73
N VAL A 26 -33.66 3.61 15.13
CA VAL A 26 -33.60 5.04 14.84
C VAL A 26 -33.12 5.24 13.42
N GLU A 27 -33.91 5.94 12.60
CA GLU A 27 -33.51 6.32 11.24
C GLU A 27 -33.36 7.81 11.12
N LEU A 28 -32.19 8.25 10.60
CA LEU A 28 -31.95 9.66 10.27
C LEU A 28 -31.53 9.77 8.80
N HIS A 29 -32.01 10.82 8.14
CA HIS A 29 -31.66 11.17 6.77
C HIS A 29 -30.81 12.44 6.74
N VAL A 30 -29.74 12.40 5.95
CA VAL A 30 -28.81 13.50 5.71
C VAL A 30 -28.78 13.81 4.22
N ALA A 31 -29.04 15.06 3.83
CA ALA A 31 -29.03 15.47 2.43
C ALA A 31 -28.50 16.91 2.28
N PRO A 32 -27.82 17.27 1.18
CA PRO A 32 -27.23 18.60 0.99
C PRO A 32 -28.22 19.76 1.09
N HIS A 33 -29.48 19.53 0.74
CA HIS A 33 -30.57 20.51 0.83
C HIS A 33 -31.24 20.57 2.20
N GLY A 34 -30.82 19.71 3.15
CA GLY A 34 -31.38 19.66 4.51
C GLY A 34 -30.99 20.84 5.39
N LEU A 35 -31.44 20.81 6.64
CA LEU A 35 -31.10 21.77 7.68
C LEU A 35 -30.67 21.02 8.94
N ASP A 36 -29.58 21.44 9.60
CA ASP A 36 -29.08 20.76 10.83
C ASP A 36 -29.99 20.95 12.05
N SER A 37 -30.96 21.87 11.96
CA SER A 37 -32.04 22.01 12.94
C SER A 37 -33.31 21.19 12.64
N ALA A 38 -33.31 20.44 11.52
CA ALA A 38 -34.43 19.59 11.11
C ALA A 38 -34.48 18.29 11.95
N PRO A 39 -35.61 17.57 11.99
CA PRO A 39 -35.75 16.34 12.77
C PRO A 39 -35.00 15.14 12.18
N GLY A 40 -34.42 15.23 10.98
CA GLY A 40 -33.69 14.15 10.34
C GLY A 40 -34.58 13.08 9.69
N THR A 41 -35.85 13.40 9.42
CA THR A 41 -36.72 12.48 8.65
C THR A 41 -36.44 12.57 7.15
N PHE A 42 -36.95 11.61 6.35
CA PHE A 42 -36.79 11.63 4.90
C PHE A 42 -37.26 12.95 4.26
N ASP A 43 -38.41 13.48 4.67
CA ASP A 43 -38.97 14.73 4.13
C ASP A 43 -38.30 16.00 4.71
N LYS A 44 -37.65 15.90 5.87
CA LYS A 44 -36.96 16.99 6.55
C LYS A 44 -35.58 16.50 7.02
N PRO A 45 -34.65 16.28 6.10
CA PRO A 45 -33.34 15.71 6.42
C PRO A 45 -32.44 16.72 7.13
N LEU A 46 -31.46 16.22 7.84
CA LEU A 46 -30.33 16.99 8.31
C LEU A 46 -29.44 17.39 7.12
N ARG A 47 -28.66 18.45 7.26
CA ARG A 47 -27.74 18.88 6.22
C ARG A 47 -26.42 18.15 6.27
N THR A 48 -25.89 17.88 7.46
CA THR A 48 -24.53 17.36 7.65
C THR A 48 -24.50 16.04 8.38
N PRO A 49 -23.57 15.15 8.03
CA PRO A 49 -23.31 13.93 8.81
C PRO A 49 -22.98 14.21 10.29
N HIS A 50 -22.32 15.33 10.59
CA HIS A 50 -22.04 15.76 11.97
C HIS A 50 -23.32 16.00 12.77
N ALA A 51 -24.31 16.66 12.20
CA ALA A 51 -25.59 16.88 12.87
C ALA A 51 -26.32 15.56 13.16
N ALA A 52 -26.24 14.58 12.26
CA ALA A 52 -26.80 13.25 12.48
C ALA A 52 -26.11 12.55 13.65
N ARG A 53 -24.75 12.54 13.68
CA ARG A 53 -23.98 12.03 14.81
C ARG A 53 -24.39 12.68 16.12
N ASP A 54 -24.46 14.03 16.15
CA ASP A 54 -24.75 14.79 17.37
C ASP A 54 -26.21 14.57 17.82
N ALA A 55 -27.14 14.42 16.87
CA ALA A 55 -28.51 14.04 17.16
C ALA A 55 -28.59 12.65 17.82
N LEU A 56 -27.90 11.63 17.26
CA LEU A 56 -27.84 10.29 17.84
C LEU A 56 -27.22 10.29 19.23
N ARG A 57 -26.14 11.04 19.45
CA ARG A 57 -25.50 11.19 20.77
C ARG A 57 -26.40 11.85 21.81
N SER A 58 -27.31 12.75 21.39
CA SER A 58 -28.28 13.39 22.27
C SER A 58 -29.42 12.48 22.69
N MET A 59 -29.67 11.41 21.95
CA MET A 59 -30.73 10.44 22.22
C MET A 59 -30.24 9.41 23.25
N LYS A 60 -31.08 9.06 24.21
CA LYS A 60 -30.84 7.92 25.12
C LYS A 60 -31.21 6.64 24.38
N ARG A 61 -30.33 6.19 23.42
CA ARG A 61 -30.56 5.02 22.60
C ARG A 61 -30.31 3.72 23.37
N SER A 62 -31.16 2.74 23.15
CA SER A 62 -30.93 1.31 23.43
C SER A 62 -31.20 0.44 22.19
N ALA A 63 -31.47 1.06 21.03
CA ALA A 63 -31.69 0.43 19.75
C ALA A 63 -30.58 0.84 18.76
N ALA A 64 -30.38 0.05 17.73
CA ALA A 64 -29.50 0.39 16.63
C ALA A 64 -29.99 1.63 15.87
N ALA A 65 -29.10 2.29 15.16
CA ALA A 65 -29.45 3.46 14.36
C ALA A 65 -28.89 3.34 12.94
N THR A 66 -29.64 3.87 11.97
CA THR A 66 -29.21 4.00 10.60
C THR A 66 -29.24 5.47 10.18
N VAL A 67 -28.10 5.95 9.66
CA VAL A 67 -27.98 7.27 9.06
C VAL A 67 -27.91 7.11 7.54
N HIS A 68 -28.94 7.54 6.86
CA HIS A 68 -29.07 7.51 5.42
C HIS A 68 -28.42 8.75 4.80
N ILE A 69 -27.32 8.57 4.07
CA ILE A 69 -26.57 9.65 3.40
C ILE A 69 -27.04 9.77 1.96
N HIS A 70 -27.61 10.91 1.60
CA HIS A 70 -28.09 11.25 0.26
C HIS A 70 -27.20 12.29 -0.39
N GLY A 71 -26.73 12.03 -1.61
CA GLY A 71 -25.96 12.98 -2.40
C GLY A 71 -24.52 13.21 -1.90
N HIS A 72 -23.94 14.34 -2.27
CA HIS A 72 -22.54 14.65 -2.02
C HIS A 72 -22.36 15.64 -0.87
N HIS A 73 -21.64 15.24 0.17
CA HIS A 73 -21.28 16.05 1.32
C HIS A 73 -19.78 16.36 1.34
N ARG A 74 -19.41 17.62 1.20
CA ARG A 74 -18.06 18.11 1.49
C ARG A 74 -17.97 18.43 2.96
N LEU A 75 -17.17 17.69 3.71
CA LEU A 75 -17.10 17.82 5.16
C LEU A 75 -16.24 19.03 5.54
N ALA A 76 -16.72 19.87 6.45
CA ALA A 76 -15.95 20.99 6.97
C ALA A 76 -14.89 20.56 8.00
N SER A 77 -15.06 19.39 8.60
CA SER A 77 -14.13 18.76 9.54
C SER A 77 -14.27 17.24 9.50
N THR A 78 -13.29 16.52 9.99
CA THR A 78 -13.32 15.05 10.12
C THR A 78 -14.57 14.58 10.84
N LEU A 79 -15.29 13.61 10.30
CA LEU A 79 -16.38 12.93 11.00
C LEU A 79 -15.79 11.98 12.05
N ARG A 80 -15.76 12.42 13.31
CA ARG A 80 -15.22 11.65 14.43
C ARG A 80 -16.31 10.86 15.13
N LEU A 81 -16.13 9.54 15.19
CA LEU A 81 -16.98 8.59 15.90
C LEU A 81 -16.17 7.93 17.01
N ASP A 82 -16.83 7.63 18.12
CA ASP A 82 -16.23 6.94 19.27
C ASP A 82 -17.24 5.98 19.92
N GLU A 83 -16.97 5.51 21.13
CA GLU A 83 -17.83 4.57 21.84
C GLU A 83 -19.29 5.04 22.05
N ARG A 84 -19.55 6.34 21.92
CA ARG A 84 -20.92 6.90 22.01
C ARG A 84 -21.76 6.64 20.76
N ASP A 85 -21.10 6.30 19.65
CA ASP A 85 -21.72 6.09 18.35
C ASP A 85 -21.97 4.60 18.05
N HIS A 86 -21.92 3.76 19.10
CA HIS A 86 -22.10 2.31 18.97
C HIS A 86 -23.42 1.93 18.26
N ASP A 87 -23.42 0.76 17.64
CA ASP A 87 -24.58 0.17 16.93
C ASP A 87 -25.16 1.13 15.88
N THR A 88 -24.29 1.77 15.08
CA THR A 88 -24.70 2.73 14.06
C THR A 88 -24.27 2.27 12.66
N THR A 89 -25.22 2.32 11.72
CA THR A 89 -24.95 2.12 10.28
C THR A 89 -25.03 3.45 9.54
N TRP A 90 -23.98 3.78 8.78
CA TRP A 90 -23.92 4.92 7.85
C TRP A 90 -24.10 4.36 6.45
N SER A 91 -25.28 4.53 5.88
CA SER A 91 -25.68 3.90 4.62
C SER A 91 -25.89 4.91 3.51
N GLY A 92 -25.22 4.70 2.37
CA GLY A 92 -25.44 5.52 1.18
C GLY A 92 -26.76 5.18 0.48
N VAL A 93 -27.52 6.20 0.10
CA VAL A 93 -28.82 6.06 -0.55
C VAL A 93 -28.90 6.92 -1.80
N GLY A 94 -29.47 6.35 -2.85
CA GLY A 94 -29.70 7.07 -4.12
C GLY A 94 -28.46 7.12 -5.01
N THR A 95 -28.36 8.17 -5.81
CA THR A 95 -27.29 8.32 -6.80
C THR A 95 -26.06 8.95 -6.18
N ALA A 96 -24.91 8.23 -6.23
CA ALA A 96 -23.57 8.68 -5.84
C ALA A 96 -23.48 9.34 -4.44
N PRO A 97 -23.92 8.68 -3.37
CA PRO A 97 -23.76 9.19 -2.00
C PRO A 97 -22.26 9.28 -1.67
N ARG A 98 -21.80 10.48 -1.29
CA ARG A 98 -20.37 10.74 -1.09
C ARG A 98 -20.10 11.62 0.11
N MET A 99 -19.05 11.28 0.87
CA MET A 99 -18.41 12.15 1.85
C MET A 99 -16.99 12.46 1.36
N SER A 100 -16.68 13.74 1.16
CA SER A 100 -15.37 14.21 0.67
C SER A 100 -14.71 15.12 1.68
N GLY A 101 -13.40 14.95 1.88
CA GLY A 101 -12.56 15.81 2.70
C GLY A 101 -11.96 16.99 1.95
N GLY A 102 -12.28 17.15 0.66
CA GLY A 102 -11.73 18.20 -0.18
C GLY A 102 -12.66 19.43 -0.30
N ILE A 103 -12.05 20.54 -0.67
CA ILE A 103 -12.74 21.79 -1.02
C ILE A 103 -12.84 21.90 -2.54
N ALA A 104 -14.02 22.21 -3.05
CA ALA A 104 -14.23 22.46 -4.47
C ALA A 104 -13.60 23.78 -4.89
N VAL A 105 -12.90 23.77 -6.03
CA VAL A 105 -12.41 24.97 -6.70
C VAL A 105 -13.36 25.31 -7.84
N PRO A 106 -14.27 26.29 -7.68
CA PRO A 106 -15.24 26.59 -8.70
C PRO A 106 -14.57 27.13 -9.97
N PHE A 107 -15.16 26.84 -11.13
CA PHE A 107 -14.63 27.31 -12.41
C PHE A 107 -14.34 28.83 -12.42
N THR A 108 -15.18 29.62 -11.76
CA THR A 108 -15.05 31.09 -11.66
C THR A 108 -13.85 31.56 -10.82
N ALA A 109 -13.22 30.67 -10.05
CA ALA A 109 -12.00 30.98 -9.29
C ALA A 109 -10.75 30.91 -10.18
N PHE A 110 -10.83 30.29 -11.36
CA PHE A 110 -9.71 30.14 -12.24
C PHE A 110 -9.53 31.35 -13.18
N SER A 111 -8.28 31.72 -13.38
CA SER A 111 -7.86 32.72 -14.37
C SER A 111 -6.66 32.21 -15.16
N PRO A 112 -6.47 32.63 -16.42
CA PRO A 112 -5.26 32.27 -17.19
C PRO A 112 -4.00 32.70 -16.49
N ALA A 113 -2.95 31.86 -16.57
CA ALA A 113 -1.65 32.13 -15.98
C ALA A 113 -0.53 31.86 -16.99
N ALA A 114 0.55 32.66 -16.91
CA ALA A 114 1.81 32.37 -17.57
C ALA A 114 2.74 31.63 -16.57
N VAL A 115 3.51 30.67 -17.08
CA VAL A 115 4.46 29.88 -16.30
C VAL A 115 5.84 29.89 -16.96
N PRO A 116 6.92 29.65 -16.20
CA PRO A 116 8.30 29.68 -16.72
C PRO A 116 8.55 28.68 -17.86
N SER A 117 7.88 27.51 -17.84
CA SER A 117 7.95 26.51 -18.93
C SER A 117 7.44 27.03 -20.28
N GLY A 118 6.66 28.12 -20.28
CA GLY A 118 6.02 28.65 -21.47
C GLY A 118 4.76 27.85 -21.93
N ALA A 119 4.32 26.87 -21.14
CA ALA A 119 3.12 26.07 -21.43
C ALA A 119 1.88 26.96 -21.60
N LYS A 120 1.05 26.61 -22.56
CA LYS A 120 -0.19 27.36 -22.89
C LYS A 120 -1.40 26.64 -22.27
N GLY A 121 -2.40 27.44 -21.86
CA GLY A 121 -3.62 26.88 -21.27
C GLY A 121 -3.53 26.67 -19.76
N VAL A 122 -2.44 27.07 -19.12
CA VAL A 122 -2.33 27.02 -17.65
C VAL A 122 -3.34 28.00 -17.04
N VAL A 123 -4.01 27.53 -16.00
CA VAL A 123 -4.92 28.33 -15.18
C VAL A 123 -4.44 28.38 -13.75
N LYS A 124 -4.80 29.43 -13.01
CA LYS A 124 -4.49 29.56 -11.59
C LYS A 124 -5.71 29.96 -10.76
N ALA A 125 -5.71 29.54 -9.49
CA ALA A 125 -6.72 29.89 -8.50
C ALA A 125 -6.07 30.25 -7.16
N ASP A 126 -6.72 31.15 -6.42
CA ASP A 126 -6.32 31.54 -5.06
C ASP A 126 -7.02 30.61 -4.03
N LEU A 127 -6.25 29.70 -3.44
CA LEU A 127 -6.74 28.76 -2.45
C LEU A 127 -7.04 29.44 -1.11
N PHE A 128 -6.34 30.51 -0.76
CA PHE A 128 -6.61 31.22 0.50
C PHE A 128 -7.98 31.91 0.46
N ALA A 129 -8.38 32.44 -0.70
CA ALA A 129 -9.73 32.95 -0.91
C ALA A 129 -10.83 31.86 -0.78
N LEU A 130 -10.46 30.59 -0.90
CA LEU A 130 -11.36 29.43 -0.77
C LEU A 130 -11.33 28.80 0.64
N GLY A 131 -10.59 29.42 1.59
CA GLY A 131 -10.55 28.98 2.97
C GLY A 131 -9.36 28.09 3.37
N PHE A 132 -8.41 27.87 2.46
CA PHE A 132 -7.13 27.25 2.82
C PHE A 132 -6.24 28.21 3.58
N ASN A 133 -5.23 27.67 4.25
CA ASN A 133 -4.10 28.38 4.82
C ASN A 133 -2.82 27.53 4.63
N VAL A 134 -1.67 28.07 4.93
CA VAL A 134 -0.39 27.39 4.73
C VAL A 134 -0.35 26.00 5.41
N SER A 135 -0.87 25.89 6.64
CA SER A 135 -0.87 24.61 7.38
C SER A 135 -1.81 23.59 6.77
N SER A 136 -2.94 24.03 6.20
CA SER A 136 -3.90 23.14 5.53
C SER A 136 -3.46 22.66 4.15
N LEU A 137 -2.33 23.16 3.62
CA LEU A 137 -1.75 22.71 2.36
C LEU A 137 -0.70 21.59 2.57
N GLY A 138 -0.34 21.28 3.82
CA GLY A 138 0.69 20.30 4.12
C GLY A 138 2.08 20.71 3.65
N ALA A 139 3.03 19.81 3.56
CA ALA A 139 4.40 20.11 3.14
C ALA A 139 5.04 18.95 2.36
N MET A 140 5.96 19.28 1.46
CA MET A 140 6.96 18.32 1.04
C MET A 140 7.85 17.94 2.23
N GLY A 141 8.39 16.74 2.25
CA GLY A 141 9.15 16.22 3.39
C GLY A 141 10.08 15.07 3.03
N ASN A 142 10.95 14.72 3.95
CA ASN A 142 11.82 13.56 3.90
C ASN A 142 11.45 12.62 5.07
N PRO A 143 11.25 11.33 4.86
CA PRO A 143 11.47 10.56 3.61
C PRO A 143 10.38 10.74 2.54
N HIS A 144 9.25 11.34 2.86
CA HIS A 144 8.13 11.55 1.94
C HIS A 144 7.30 12.78 2.35
N PRO A 145 6.43 13.31 1.47
CA PRO A 145 5.53 14.41 1.79
C PRO A 145 4.67 14.15 3.02
N ASP A 146 4.50 15.18 3.85
CA ASP A 146 3.64 15.12 5.03
C ASP A 146 2.27 15.74 4.73
N LYS A 147 1.32 14.88 4.41
CA LYS A 147 -0.09 15.23 4.21
C LYS A 147 -0.27 16.44 3.27
N MET A 148 0.47 16.45 2.17
CA MET A 148 0.42 17.51 1.19
C MET A 148 -0.95 17.55 0.49
N ALA A 149 -1.45 18.75 0.19
CA ALA A 149 -2.69 18.92 -0.57
C ALA A 149 -2.49 18.47 -2.01
N GLU A 150 -3.44 17.70 -2.52
CA GLU A 150 -3.47 17.18 -3.88
C GLU A 150 -4.66 17.73 -4.66
N LEU A 151 -4.50 17.84 -5.97
CA LEU A 151 -5.54 18.22 -6.90
C LEU A 151 -6.21 16.99 -7.50
N PHE A 152 -7.52 16.96 -7.47
CA PHE A 152 -8.38 15.97 -8.15
C PHE A 152 -9.29 16.64 -9.14
N VAL A 153 -9.42 16.05 -10.33
CA VAL A 153 -10.35 16.54 -11.37
C VAL A 153 -11.20 15.36 -11.82
N GLU A 154 -12.52 15.52 -11.81
CA GLU A 154 -13.49 14.44 -12.09
C GLU A 154 -13.19 13.17 -11.26
N GLY A 155 -12.77 13.37 -10.01
CA GLY A 155 -12.41 12.31 -9.08
C GLY A 155 -11.06 11.62 -9.38
N GLN A 156 -10.30 12.05 -10.38
CA GLN A 156 -8.99 11.49 -10.71
C GLN A 156 -7.87 12.34 -10.08
N PRO A 157 -6.83 11.72 -9.49
CA PRO A 157 -5.67 12.46 -8.99
C PRO A 157 -4.88 13.05 -10.15
N MET A 158 -4.51 14.31 -10.02
CA MET A 158 -3.64 15.01 -10.97
C MET A 158 -2.17 14.82 -10.59
N THR A 159 -1.27 15.03 -11.53
CA THR A 159 0.18 14.86 -11.34
C THR A 159 0.78 16.12 -10.75
N LEU A 160 1.51 16.00 -9.63
CA LEU A 160 2.36 17.10 -9.15
C LEU A 160 3.43 17.38 -10.20
N SER A 161 3.61 18.66 -10.58
CA SER A 161 4.55 19.08 -11.63
C SER A 161 5.92 18.45 -11.45
N ARG A 162 6.44 17.83 -12.51
CA ARG A 162 7.68 17.02 -12.43
C ARG A 162 8.52 17.12 -13.70
N SER A 163 9.81 16.79 -13.55
CA SER A 163 10.73 16.66 -14.68
C SER A 163 11.70 15.49 -14.45
N PRO A 164 11.85 14.55 -15.41
CA PRO A 164 11.10 14.45 -16.66
C PRO A 164 9.64 14.06 -16.43
N ASN A 165 8.80 14.33 -17.43
CA ASN A 165 7.39 13.96 -17.43
C ASN A 165 7.20 12.45 -17.39
N ILE A 166 6.01 12.00 -16.97
CA ILE A 166 5.58 10.60 -17.12
C ILE A 166 5.51 10.30 -18.62
N ALA A 167 5.96 9.13 -19.05
CA ALA A 167 5.94 8.75 -20.45
C ALA A 167 4.52 8.64 -21.00
N ASP A 168 4.36 8.97 -22.30
CA ASP A 168 3.09 8.98 -23.00
C ASP A 168 2.46 7.60 -23.24
N ASP A 169 3.15 6.51 -22.90
CA ASP A 169 2.69 5.14 -23.13
C ASP A 169 1.58 4.68 -22.14
N GLY A 170 1.10 5.58 -21.31
CA GLY A 170 0.06 5.29 -20.32
C GLY A 170 0.53 4.38 -19.19
N THR A 171 1.78 3.99 -19.20
CA THR A 171 2.37 3.28 -18.08
C THR A 171 2.61 4.28 -16.97
N TRP A 172 2.14 3.95 -15.81
CA TRP A 172 2.32 4.63 -14.54
C TRP A 172 3.80 4.77 -14.14
N MET A 173 4.67 4.63 -15.11
CA MET A 173 6.05 4.33 -14.91
C MET A 173 6.86 5.53 -14.58
N TRP A 174 7.69 5.24 -13.65
CA TRP A 174 8.70 6.06 -13.13
C TRP A 174 9.88 6.17 -14.11
N TYR A 175 9.87 7.24 -14.92
CA TYR A 175 11.02 7.66 -15.69
C TYR A 175 11.73 8.77 -14.94
N GLY A 176 13.02 8.61 -14.70
CA GLY A 176 13.83 9.56 -14.00
C GLY A 176 15.15 9.80 -14.68
N TYR A 177 15.90 10.74 -14.16
CA TYR A 177 17.29 10.93 -14.52
C TYR A 177 18.13 9.80 -13.96
N GLU A 178 19.05 9.24 -14.76
CA GLU A 178 19.88 8.10 -14.37
C GLU A 178 21.39 8.41 -14.47
N HIS A 179 21.77 9.61 -14.93
CA HIS A 179 23.17 9.98 -15.20
C HIS A 179 23.85 10.61 -13.97
N VAL A 180 23.66 10.01 -12.80
CA VAL A 180 24.32 10.45 -11.57
C VAL A 180 25.74 9.89 -11.51
N MET A 181 26.71 10.78 -11.32
CA MET A 181 28.12 10.48 -11.16
C MET A 181 28.67 11.16 -9.91
N ASP A 182 29.86 10.75 -9.48
CA ASP A 182 30.61 11.36 -8.38
C ASP A 182 29.71 11.65 -7.16
N ALA A 183 28.95 10.61 -6.77
CA ALA A 183 28.06 10.69 -5.62
C ALA A 183 28.87 10.66 -4.32
N ASP A 184 28.65 11.65 -3.46
CA ASP A 184 29.26 11.76 -2.15
C ASP A 184 28.22 11.42 -1.06
N ASN A 185 28.16 10.15 -0.70
CA ASN A 185 27.32 9.56 0.36
C ASN A 185 25.93 10.26 0.47
N PHE A 186 25.77 11.20 1.39
CA PHE A 186 24.47 11.82 1.71
C PHE A 186 24.40 13.30 1.37
N SER A 187 25.46 13.89 0.80
CA SER A 187 25.59 15.33 0.71
C SER A 187 25.48 15.90 -0.71
N SER A 188 25.96 15.17 -1.72
CA SER A 188 25.97 15.69 -3.09
C SER A 188 26.11 14.60 -4.13
N PHE A 189 25.78 14.95 -5.38
CA PHE A 189 26.15 14.18 -6.57
C PHE A 189 26.35 15.11 -7.78
N VAL A 190 26.96 14.58 -8.84
CA VAL A 190 27.08 15.24 -10.13
C VAL A 190 26.09 14.64 -11.11
N LEU A 191 25.35 15.47 -11.81
CA LEU A 191 24.51 15.10 -12.94
C LEU A 191 25.23 15.47 -14.24
N ASP A 192 25.54 14.47 -15.07
CA ASP A 192 26.34 14.61 -16.31
C ASP A 192 25.47 14.89 -17.55
N ASP A 193 24.19 15.12 -17.39
CA ASP A 193 23.32 15.53 -18.48
C ASP A 193 23.03 17.03 -18.41
N ALA A 194 23.53 17.79 -19.39
CA ALA A 194 23.42 19.24 -19.43
C ALA A 194 21.99 19.75 -19.51
N ALA A 195 21.10 19.04 -20.22
CA ALA A 195 19.70 19.43 -20.36
C ALA A 195 18.96 19.30 -19.03
N SER A 196 19.10 18.14 -18.39
CA SER A 196 18.51 17.86 -17.09
C SER A 196 19.07 18.76 -15.99
N ALA A 197 20.39 18.95 -15.98
CA ALA A 197 21.04 19.87 -15.03
C ALA A 197 20.56 21.33 -15.20
N THR A 198 20.32 21.77 -16.44
CA THR A 198 19.77 23.10 -16.73
C THR A 198 18.33 23.23 -16.29
N ALA A 199 17.48 22.21 -16.56
CA ALA A 199 16.08 22.19 -16.14
C ALA A 199 15.95 22.29 -14.61
N LEU A 200 16.72 21.49 -13.87
CA LEU A 200 16.73 21.50 -12.40
C LEU A 200 17.28 22.82 -11.84
N ARG A 201 18.28 23.42 -12.47
CA ARG A 201 18.81 24.73 -12.06
C ARG A 201 17.78 25.83 -12.24
N THR A 202 17.14 25.87 -13.41
CA THR A 202 16.06 26.85 -13.68
C THR A 202 14.91 26.66 -12.69
N ALA A 203 14.58 25.42 -12.37
CA ALA A 203 13.56 25.14 -11.38
C ALA A 203 13.95 25.57 -9.96
N LEU A 204 15.22 25.48 -9.59
CA LEU A 204 15.72 25.96 -8.30
C LEU A 204 15.72 27.49 -8.20
N ASP A 205 16.12 28.17 -9.27
CA ASP A 205 16.15 29.65 -9.33
C ASP A 205 14.71 30.24 -9.26
N ASP A 206 13.71 29.50 -9.77
CA ASP A 206 12.30 29.92 -9.78
C ASP A 206 11.50 29.42 -8.56
N ALA A 207 12.04 28.44 -7.81
CA ALA A 207 11.36 27.87 -6.66
C ALA A 207 11.28 28.87 -5.49
N SER A 208 10.14 28.89 -4.81
CA SER A 208 10.08 29.43 -3.45
C SER A 208 11.08 28.70 -2.57
N GLU A 209 11.68 29.36 -1.59
CA GLU A 209 12.70 28.74 -0.73
C GLU A 209 12.26 27.36 -0.21
N GLY A 210 13.07 26.33 -0.51
CA GLY A 210 12.88 24.96 -0.02
C GLY A 210 11.75 24.14 -0.67
N GLU A 211 11.15 24.59 -1.78
CA GLU A 211 10.01 23.90 -2.40
C GLU A 211 10.41 22.94 -3.55
N LEU A 212 11.66 22.99 -4.07
CA LEU A 212 12.12 22.04 -5.07
C LEU A 212 12.67 20.77 -4.42
N TRP A 213 12.10 19.63 -4.78
CA TRP A 213 12.47 18.32 -4.27
C TRP A 213 12.84 17.35 -5.37
N LEU A 214 13.64 16.34 -5.03
CA LEU A 214 13.89 15.20 -5.87
C LEU A 214 13.28 13.95 -5.22
N HIS A 215 12.62 13.14 -6.01
CA HIS A 215 12.13 11.83 -5.61
C HIS A 215 12.94 10.74 -6.30
N GLY A 216 13.58 9.85 -5.56
CA GLY A 216 14.53 8.93 -6.15
C GLY A 216 14.78 7.64 -5.39
N TYR A 217 15.40 6.70 -6.13
CA TYR A 217 15.99 5.47 -5.64
C TYR A 217 17.52 5.67 -5.58
N TRP A 218 18.03 6.00 -4.40
CA TRP A 218 19.36 6.57 -4.25
C TRP A 218 20.50 5.57 -4.20
N ALA A 219 20.31 4.45 -3.51
CA ALA A 219 21.33 3.41 -3.36
C ALA A 219 20.86 2.03 -3.78
N VAL A 220 19.59 1.79 -3.68
CA VAL A 220 18.93 0.50 -3.88
C VAL A 220 17.61 0.71 -4.60
N ASP A 221 17.23 -0.24 -5.44
CA ASP A 221 16.00 -0.12 -6.24
C ASP A 221 14.73 -0.59 -5.49
N TRP A 222 14.84 -0.94 -4.23
CA TRP A 222 13.73 -1.36 -3.38
C TRP A 222 13.31 -0.30 -2.34
N ARG A 223 13.95 0.91 -2.34
CA ARG A 223 13.57 1.99 -1.42
C ARG A 223 13.67 3.35 -2.08
N ASP A 224 12.54 4.04 -2.18
CA ASP A 224 12.42 5.42 -2.64
C ASP A 224 12.37 6.41 -1.48
N THR A 225 12.90 7.61 -1.68
CA THR A 225 12.75 8.74 -0.74
C THR A 225 12.79 10.07 -1.47
N PHE A 226 12.28 11.11 -0.80
CA PHE A 226 12.35 12.49 -1.25
C PHE A 226 13.54 13.20 -0.58
N VAL A 227 14.25 14.03 -1.33
CA VAL A 227 15.33 14.88 -0.81
C VAL A 227 15.18 16.31 -1.32
N ASN A 228 15.50 17.28 -0.47
CA ASN A 228 15.42 18.70 -0.82
C ASN A 228 16.75 19.20 -1.37
N ILE A 229 16.72 19.95 -2.48
CA ILE A 229 17.92 20.56 -3.07
C ILE A 229 18.29 21.82 -2.29
N ASN A 230 19.56 21.93 -1.91
CA ASN A 230 20.11 23.14 -1.31
C ASN A 230 20.71 24.07 -2.36
N SER A 231 21.56 23.52 -3.25
CA SER A 231 22.22 24.34 -4.29
C SER A 231 22.63 23.50 -5.50
N VAL A 232 22.84 24.19 -6.61
CA VAL A 232 23.36 23.62 -7.86
C VAL A 232 24.55 24.47 -8.32
N ALA A 233 25.70 23.85 -8.54
CA ALA A 233 26.89 24.52 -9.03
C ALA A 233 27.41 23.86 -10.32
N PRO A 234 27.76 24.63 -11.37
CA PRO A 234 28.38 24.07 -12.55
C PRO A 234 29.73 23.43 -12.20
N THR A 235 30.05 22.32 -12.88
CA THR A 235 31.34 21.65 -12.81
C THR A 235 32.03 21.68 -14.18
N ALA A 236 33.12 20.93 -14.34
CA ALA A 236 33.82 20.86 -15.63
C ALA A 236 32.90 20.25 -16.72
N GLY A 237 32.95 20.78 -17.93
CA GLY A 237 32.10 20.41 -19.04
C GLY A 237 30.66 20.94 -18.89
N ASN A 238 29.67 20.10 -19.18
CA ASN A 238 28.24 20.43 -19.10
C ASN A 238 27.56 19.91 -17.84
N ALA A 239 28.31 19.30 -16.91
CA ALA A 239 27.82 18.73 -15.69
C ALA A 239 27.54 19.76 -14.60
N SER A 240 26.68 19.41 -13.65
CA SER A 240 26.40 20.23 -12.47
C SER A 240 26.41 19.39 -11.20
N ARG A 241 26.95 19.93 -10.12
CA ARG A 241 26.92 19.33 -8.77
C ARG A 241 25.71 19.86 -8.02
N PHE A 242 24.92 18.91 -7.55
CA PHE A 242 23.78 19.15 -6.68
C PHE A 242 24.20 18.88 -5.24
N THR A 243 23.87 19.80 -4.34
CA THR A 243 24.02 19.60 -2.90
C THR A 243 22.65 19.60 -2.24
N PHE A 244 22.53 18.84 -1.18
CA PHE A 244 21.26 18.59 -0.51
C PHE A 244 21.23 19.17 0.89
N ASN A 245 20.05 19.58 1.32
CA ASN A 245 19.81 19.94 2.71
C ASN A 245 19.87 18.65 3.54
N ALA A 246 21.02 18.40 4.15
CA ALA A 246 21.12 17.37 5.16
C ALA A 246 20.35 17.83 6.40
N ASP A 247 19.11 17.37 6.55
CA ASP A 247 18.49 17.42 7.87
C ASP A 247 19.19 16.34 8.73
N PRO A 248 19.95 16.71 9.76
CA PRO A 248 20.62 15.73 10.61
C PRO A 248 19.64 14.84 11.37
N LYS A 249 18.37 15.20 11.41
CA LYS A 249 17.30 14.39 12.05
C LYS A 249 16.66 13.38 11.09
N THR A 250 16.70 13.68 9.79
CA THR A 250 16.11 12.86 8.73
C THR A 250 17.03 12.79 7.52
N PRO A 251 18.26 12.22 7.66
CA PRO A 251 19.11 12.00 6.49
C PRO A 251 18.41 11.02 5.55
N PRO A 252 18.72 11.04 4.23
CA PRO A 252 18.29 9.97 3.34
C PRO A 252 18.65 8.63 3.98
N GLN A 253 17.74 7.69 3.99
CA GLN A 253 17.94 6.37 4.64
C GLN A 253 19.14 5.63 4.04
N TYR A 254 19.45 5.91 2.77
CA TYR A 254 20.55 5.31 2.02
C TYR A 254 21.40 6.38 1.33
N PRO A 255 22.72 6.18 1.20
CA PRO A 255 23.61 7.12 0.52
C PRO A 255 23.30 7.21 -0.97
N PHE A 256 23.65 8.34 -1.58
CA PHE A 256 23.60 8.45 -3.05
C PHE A 256 24.64 7.53 -3.68
N LYS A 257 24.29 6.89 -4.78
CA LYS A 257 25.19 6.06 -5.58
C LYS A 257 25.21 6.52 -7.05
N ASN A 258 26.32 6.30 -7.72
CA ASN A 258 26.41 6.49 -9.15
C ASN A 258 25.37 5.63 -9.88
N GLY A 259 24.68 6.19 -10.86
CA GLY A 259 23.62 5.54 -11.59
C GLY A 259 22.29 5.42 -10.84
N CYS A 260 22.13 6.06 -9.68
CA CYS A 260 20.83 6.19 -9.03
C CYS A 260 19.85 6.96 -9.94
N ARG A 261 18.58 6.69 -9.79
CA ARG A 261 17.51 7.25 -10.63
C ARG A 261 16.56 8.10 -9.81
N PHE A 262 16.15 9.24 -10.38
CA PHE A 262 15.29 10.21 -9.70
C PHE A 262 14.56 11.12 -10.68
N TYR A 263 13.60 11.90 -10.21
CA TYR A 263 12.99 13.01 -10.92
C TYR A 263 12.84 14.23 -10.01
N GLY A 264 12.85 15.41 -10.63
CA GLY A 264 12.53 16.66 -9.95
C GLY A 264 11.02 16.81 -9.78
N VAL A 265 10.57 17.41 -8.69
CA VAL A 265 9.14 17.55 -8.38
C VAL A 265 8.86 18.82 -7.60
N ASN A 266 7.62 19.33 -7.75
CA ASN A 266 7.10 20.47 -7.01
C ASN A 266 7.79 21.80 -7.38
N SER A 267 7.90 22.09 -8.68
CA SER A 267 8.33 23.39 -9.18
C SER A 267 7.38 23.90 -10.26
N LEU A 268 7.11 25.20 -10.25
CA LEU A 268 6.33 25.85 -11.31
C LEU A 268 7.01 25.77 -12.68
N ALA A 269 8.34 25.69 -12.72
CA ALA A 269 9.11 25.55 -13.95
C ALA A 269 8.91 24.17 -14.63
N PHE A 270 8.45 23.18 -13.90
CA PHE A 270 8.13 21.83 -14.43
C PHE A 270 6.69 21.70 -14.92
N LEU A 271 5.85 22.71 -14.75
CA LEU A 271 4.46 22.66 -15.17
C LEU A 271 4.36 22.82 -16.69
N ASP A 272 4.47 21.74 -17.45
CA ASP A 272 4.55 21.74 -18.90
C ASP A 272 3.75 20.62 -19.61
N ALA A 273 3.21 19.65 -18.86
CA ALA A 273 2.39 18.57 -19.38
C ALA A 273 0.91 18.65 -18.93
N PRO A 274 -0.08 18.32 -19.79
CA PRO A 274 -1.47 18.28 -19.41
C PRO A 274 -1.73 17.30 -18.24
N GLY A 275 -2.50 17.76 -17.26
CA GLY A 275 -2.77 17.02 -16.02
C GLY A 275 -1.83 17.37 -14.88
N GLU A 276 -0.82 18.19 -15.12
CA GLU A 276 0.09 18.64 -14.06
C GLU A 276 -0.45 19.84 -13.28
N TYR A 277 -0.13 19.85 -11.98
CA TYR A 277 -0.42 20.97 -11.10
C TYR A 277 0.78 21.33 -10.21
N TYR A 278 0.79 22.58 -9.74
CA TYR A 278 1.71 23.10 -8.73
C TYR A 278 0.96 23.96 -7.72
N ILE A 279 1.29 23.84 -6.45
CA ILE A 279 0.75 24.70 -5.38
C ILE A 279 1.90 25.52 -4.78
N ASN A 280 1.84 26.83 -4.98
CA ASN A 280 2.69 27.77 -4.25
C ASN A 280 2.12 27.96 -2.84
N ARG A 281 2.58 27.15 -1.89
CA ARG A 281 2.04 27.09 -0.54
C ARG A 281 2.12 28.42 0.22
N PRO A 282 3.27 29.16 0.21
CA PRO A 282 3.35 30.46 0.87
C PRO A 282 2.34 31.48 0.36
N LYS A 283 1.98 31.42 -0.92
CA LYS A 283 1.02 32.34 -1.56
C LYS A 283 -0.41 31.80 -1.63
N GLY A 284 -0.60 30.49 -1.41
CA GLY A 284 -1.88 29.85 -1.60
C GLY A 284 -2.35 29.76 -3.06
N GLU A 285 -1.45 29.81 -4.02
CA GLU A 285 -1.77 29.80 -5.44
C GLU A 285 -1.68 28.37 -6.01
N LEU A 286 -2.77 27.87 -6.55
CA LEU A 286 -2.82 26.66 -7.36
C LEU A 286 -2.60 27.03 -8.82
N TYR A 287 -1.65 26.37 -9.49
CA TYR A 287 -1.46 26.40 -10.94
C TYR A 287 -1.77 25.02 -11.50
N PHE A 288 -2.48 24.97 -12.60
CA PHE A 288 -2.93 23.72 -13.21
C PHE A 288 -2.95 23.81 -14.74
N LEU A 289 -2.43 22.80 -15.42
CA LEU A 289 -2.57 22.63 -16.87
C LEU A 289 -3.62 21.53 -17.14
N PRO A 290 -4.87 21.90 -17.43
CA PRO A 290 -5.95 20.92 -17.61
C PRO A 290 -5.72 20.01 -18.82
N VAL A 291 -6.04 18.72 -18.70
CA VAL A 291 -6.09 17.76 -19.83
C VAL A 291 -7.15 18.19 -20.84
N THR A 292 -8.28 18.65 -20.34
CA THR A 292 -9.37 19.24 -21.14
C THR A 292 -9.75 20.59 -20.55
N PRO A 293 -10.16 21.57 -21.35
CA PRO A 293 -10.57 22.87 -20.84
C PRO A 293 -11.64 22.75 -19.73
N LEU A 294 -11.40 23.43 -18.60
CA LEU A 294 -12.38 23.46 -17.51
C LEU A 294 -13.66 24.17 -17.91
N THR A 295 -14.79 23.74 -17.37
CA THR A 295 -16.10 24.30 -17.55
C THR A 295 -16.81 24.50 -16.23
N ALA A 296 -17.98 25.15 -16.25
CA ALA A 296 -18.77 25.31 -15.02
C ALA A 296 -19.25 23.97 -14.39
N SER A 297 -19.25 22.90 -15.16
CA SER A 297 -19.61 21.55 -14.69
C SER A 297 -18.42 20.71 -14.25
N SER A 298 -17.18 21.18 -14.42
CA SER A 298 -15.98 20.43 -14.00
C SER A 298 -15.92 20.32 -12.48
N ASP A 299 -15.78 19.07 -11.96
CA ASP A 299 -15.58 18.80 -10.53
C ASP A 299 -14.06 18.87 -10.23
N VAL A 300 -13.62 20.03 -9.78
CA VAL A 300 -12.22 20.29 -9.38
C VAL A 300 -12.16 20.39 -7.88
N VAL A 301 -11.33 19.57 -7.25
CA VAL A 301 -11.24 19.44 -5.79
C VAL A 301 -9.78 19.47 -5.35
N VAL A 302 -9.48 20.25 -4.32
CA VAL A 302 -8.20 20.19 -3.59
C VAL A 302 -8.45 19.52 -2.24
N SER A 303 -7.68 18.50 -1.89
CA SER A 303 -7.79 17.84 -0.59
C SER A 303 -7.50 18.81 0.56
N HIS A 304 -8.33 18.76 1.60
CA HIS A 304 -8.24 19.69 2.73
C HIS A 304 -8.14 19.00 4.08
N LEU A 305 -9.05 18.08 4.37
CA LEU A 305 -9.01 17.34 5.63
C LEU A 305 -7.87 16.32 5.62
N GLU A 306 -7.23 16.15 6.78
CA GLU A 306 -6.23 15.08 6.94
C GLU A 306 -6.90 13.70 6.90
N THR A 307 -8.06 13.57 7.53
CA THR A 307 -8.86 12.35 7.55
C THR A 307 -10.32 12.70 7.35
N VAL A 308 -11.04 11.91 6.53
CA VAL A 308 -12.47 12.16 6.27
C VAL A 308 -13.32 11.57 7.39
N VAL A 309 -13.08 10.30 7.72
CA VAL A 309 -13.77 9.57 8.81
C VAL A 309 -12.72 9.03 9.79
N ASP A 310 -12.91 9.33 11.05
CA ASP A 310 -12.12 8.83 12.18
C ASP A 310 -13.05 8.10 13.15
N ALA A 311 -12.99 6.77 13.16
CA ALA A 311 -13.79 5.88 14.00
C ALA A 311 -12.95 5.26 15.15
N THR A 312 -11.97 6.01 15.65
CA THR A 312 -11.12 5.59 16.78
C THR A 312 -11.94 5.34 18.03
N ASN A 313 -11.73 4.17 18.66
CA ASN A 313 -12.50 3.67 19.81
C ASN A 313 -14.00 3.40 19.52
N ALA A 314 -14.45 3.46 18.27
CA ALA A 314 -15.83 3.13 17.95
C ALA A 314 -16.10 1.62 18.07
N VAL A 315 -17.35 1.25 18.34
CA VAL A 315 -17.77 -0.13 18.54
C VAL A 315 -19.04 -0.39 17.75
N ASN A 316 -19.09 -1.49 16.99
CA ASN A 316 -20.23 -1.88 16.16
C ASN A 316 -20.70 -0.76 15.22
N VAL A 317 -19.77 -0.18 14.46
CA VAL A 317 -20.05 0.87 13.48
C VAL A 317 -19.86 0.32 12.07
N ARG A 318 -20.84 0.56 11.21
CA ARG A 318 -20.85 0.12 9.82
C ARG A 318 -20.96 1.29 8.87
N PHE A 319 -20.13 1.30 7.85
CA PHE A 319 -20.25 2.17 6.67
C PHE A 319 -20.56 1.29 5.47
N GLU A 320 -21.59 1.63 4.71
CA GLU A 320 -21.95 0.84 3.54
C GLU A 320 -22.46 1.71 2.37
N LYS A 321 -22.16 1.26 1.15
CA LYS A 321 -22.67 1.87 -0.12
C LYS A 321 -22.34 3.35 -0.24
N LEU A 322 -21.22 3.78 0.29
CA LEU A 322 -20.75 5.17 0.30
C LEU A 322 -19.47 5.33 -0.52
N THR A 323 -19.30 6.50 -1.12
CA THR A 323 -17.98 6.98 -1.54
C THR A 323 -17.40 7.85 -0.42
N ILE A 324 -16.19 7.54 0.03
CA ILE A 324 -15.42 8.33 1.00
C ILE A 324 -14.09 8.71 0.34
N SER A 325 -13.75 10.01 0.26
CA SER A 325 -12.63 10.40 -0.60
C SER A 325 -12.02 11.77 -0.30
N ASP A 326 -10.89 12.06 -0.96
CA ASP A 326 -10.24 13.35 -1.09
C ASP A 326 -9.66 13.88 0.23
N SER A 327 -8.83 13.08 0.90
CA SER A 327 -8.07 13.49 2.09
C SER A 327 -6.62 13.83 1.77
N ARG A 328 -5.97 14.63 2.61
CA ARG A 328 -4.52 14.86 2.56
C ARG A 328 -3.71 13.74 3.22
N GLY A 329 -4.30 13.01 4.13
CA GLY A 329 -3.75 11.83 4.79
C GLY A 329 -4.65 10.63 4.55
N ASN A 330 -4.95 9.86 5.61
CA ASN A 330 -5.81 8.70 5.48
C ASN A 330 -7.26 9.10 5.17
N VAL A 331 -7.95 8.31 4.37
CA VAL A 331 -9.36 8.59 4.07
C VAL A 331 -10.25 8.13 5.23
N PHE A 332 -9.99 6.93 5.72
CA PHE A 332 -10.74 6.29 6.81
C PHE A 332 -9.76 5.73 7.83
N ASP A 333 -9.88 6.17 9.07
CA ASP A 333 -9.13 5.65 10.23
C ASP A 333 -10.06 4.99 11.24
N ALA A 334 -9.63 3.85 11.81
CA ALA A 334 -10.25 3.24 12.98
C ALA A 334 -9.18 2.54 13.82
N SER A 335 -8.93 3.02 15.02
CA SER A 335 -7.97 2.40 15.94
C SER A 335 -8.61 2.10 17.29
N SER A 336 -8.10 1.03 17.94
CA SER A 336 -8.51 0.65 19.31
C SER A 336 -10.03 0.43 19.52
N GLY A 337 -10.76 0.11 18.45
CA GLY A 337 -12.20 -0.18 18.49
C GLY A 337 -12.50 -1.67 18.31
N SER A 338 -13.75 -1.95 17.99
CA SER A 338 -14.17 -3.31 17.63
C SER A 338 -15.37 -3.30 16.69
N ASN A 339 -15.42 -4.33 15.83
CA ASN A 339 -16.54 -4.58 14.95
C ASN A 339 -16.86 -3.39 14.01
N ILE A 340 -15.80 -2.78 13.46
CA ILE A 340 -15.91 -1.73 12.45
C ILE A 340 -16.02 -2.38 11.09
N THR A 341 -17.04 -2.03 10.33
CA THR A 341 -17.27 -2.59 9.00
C THR A 341 -17.31 -1.50 7.94
N VAL A 342 -16.51 -1.68 6.88
CA VAL A 342 -16.58 -0.91 5.64
C VAL A 342 -17.02 -1.89 4.55
N ASP A 343 -18.25 -1.77 4.06
CA ASP A 343 -18.81 -2.73 3.11
C ASP A 343 -19.43 -2.06 1.89
N SER A 344 -19.15 -2.61 0.72
CA SER A 344 -19.72 -2.11 -0.54
C SER A 344 -19.47 -0.60 -0.76
N CYS A 345 -18.35 -0.10 -0.26
CA CYS A 345 -17.94 1.29 -0.35
C CYS A 345 -16.92 1.53 -1.48
N THR A 346 -16.82 2.77 -1.94
CA THR A 346 -15.66 3.25 -2.68
C THR A 346 -14.84 4.15 -1.77
N VAL A 347 -13.58 3.80 -1.53
CA VAL A 347 -12.66 4.63 -0.73
C VAL A 347 -11.48 5.01 -1.59
N SER A 348 -11.25 6.31 -1.79
CA SER A 348 -10.30 6.75 -2.81
C SER A 348 -9.67 8.12 -2.53
N ASN A 349 -8.59 8.43 -3.28
CA ASN A 349 -7.97 9.75 -3.29
C ASN A 349 -7.49 10.19 -1.90
N GLY A 350 -6.77 9.30 -1.23
CA GLY A 350 -6.05 9.64 0.01
C GLY A 350 -4.60 10.02 -0.28
N GLY A 351 -4.08 11.07 0.34
CA GLY A 351 -2.65 11.35 0.36
C GLY A 351 -1.87 10.36 1.26
N GLY A 352 -2.57 9.65 2.15
CA GLY A 352 -2.09 8.55 2.99
C GLY A 352 -2.67 7.20 2.60
N THR A 353 -2.90 6.37 3.60
CA THR A 353 -3.61 5.08 3.49
C THR A 353 -5.10 5.32 3.24
N CYS A 354 -5.70 4.56 2.33
CA CYS A 354 -7.13 4.73 2.09
C CYS A 354 -7.97 4.26 3.28
N ILE A 355 -7.71 3.06 3.81
CA ILE A 355 -8.42 2.53 4.99
C ILE A 355 -7.38 1.99 5.98
N GLU A 356 -7.35 2.51 7.20
CA GLU A 356 -6.49 2.05 8.27
C GLU A 356 -7.32 1.56 9.46
N ILE A 357 -7.22 0.28 9.81
CA ILE A 357 -7.92 -0.34 10.94
C ILE A 357 -6.90 -1.08 11.79
N THR A 358 -6.53 -0.51 12.95
CA THR A 358 -5.48 -1.04 13.83
C THR A 358 -5.91 -1.15 15.27
N GLY A 359 -5.34 -2.11 16.02
CA GLY A 359 -5.69 -2.34 17.42
C GLY A 359 -7.16 -2.71 17.64
N ASN A 360 -7.79 -3.29 16.62
CA ASN A 360 -9.22 -3.63 16.59
C ASN A 360 -9.46 -5.12 16.80
N GLN A 361 -10.73 -5.46 16.93
CA GLN A 361 -11.21 -6.85 16.98
C GLN A 361 -12.46 -6.98 16.11
N GLY A 362 -12.55 -8.08 15.33
CA GLY A 362 -13.73 -8.42 14.54
C GLY A 362 -14.07 -7.46 13.41
N SER A 363 -13.17 -6.55 13.07
CA SER A 363 -13.42 -5.51 12.06
C SER A 363 -13.23 -6.04 10.64
N SER A 364 -13.86 -5.40 9.66
CA SER A 364 -13.84 -5.88 8.28
C SER A 364 -13.92 -4.80 7.21
N VAL A 365 -13.22 -5.05 6.09
CA VAL A 365 -13.38 -4.32 4.84
C VAL A 365 -13.84 -5.32 3.79
N THR A 366 -15.04 -5.12 3.26
CA THR A 366 -15.65 -6.11 2.36
C THR A 366 -16.28 -5.48 1.12
N ASN A 367 -16.23 -6.21 -0.01
CA ASN A 367 -16.93 -5.87 -1.26
C ASN A 367 -16.71 -4.41 -1.72
N SER A 368 -15.57 -3.82 -1.38
CA SER A 368 -15.31 -2.39 -1.56
C SER A 368 -14.28 -2.17 -2.66
N LYS A 369 -14.35 -0.99 -3.28
CA LYS A 369 -13.36 -0.51 -4.23
C LYS A 369 -12.44 0.48 -3.55
N VAL A 370 -11.14 0.18 -3.54
CA VAL A 370 -10.10 0.99 -2.89
C VAL A 370 -9.06 1.39 -3.94
N TRP A 371 -8.87 2.70 -4.15
CA TRP A 371 -7.95 3.13 -5.20
C TRP A 371 -7.45 4.57 -5.01
N GLY A 372 -6.36 4.92 -5.69
CA GLY A 372 -5.82 6.27 -5.67
C GLY A 372 -5.20 6.66 -4.32
N CYS A 373 -4.67 5.68 -3.57
CA CYS A 373 -4.06 5.90 -2.26
C CYS A 373 -2.60 6.36 -2.41
N GLY A 374 -2.19 7.35 -1.67
CA GLY A 374 -0.80 7.82 -1.62
C GLY A 374 0.14 6.80 -1.02
N LEU A 375 -0.34 6.08 0.00
CA LEU A 375 0.33 4.99 0.70
C LEU A 375 -0.41 3.66 0.49
N HIS A 376 -0.73 2.93 1.57
CA HIS A 376 -1.43 1.64 1.52
C HIS A 376 -2.84 1.75 0.93
N GLY A 377 -3.32 0.65 0.36
CA GLY A 377 -4.74 0.49 0.08
C GLY A 377 -5.54 0.31 1.37
N ILE A 378 -5.31 -0.82 2.05
CA ILE A 378 -5.96 -1.20 3.32
C ILE A 378 -4.86 -1.62 4.30
N GLY A 379 -4.78 -0.98 5.46
CA GLY A 379 -4.01 -1.44 6.62
C GLY A 379 -4.94 -2.14 7.61
N ILE A 380 -4.61 -3.37 8.01
CA ILE A 380 -5.39 -4.13 9.00
C ILE A 380 -4.48 -4.69 10.09
N GLY A 381 -4.73 -4.31 11.35
CA GLY A 381 -3.93 -4.75 12.49
C GLY A 381 -4.80 -5.11 13.68
N CYS A 382 -4.98 -6.41 13.96
CA CYS A 382 -5.91 -6.91 14.96
C CYS A 382 -5.33 -8.10 15.73
N GLY A 383 -5.84 -8.32 16.94
CA GLY A 383 -5.39 -9.39 17.80
C GLY A 383 -4.11 -9.06 18.55
N ASN A 384 -3.60 -10.02 19.30
CA ASN A 384 -2.44 -9.83 20.17
C ASN A 384 -1.40 -10.95 19.96
N THR A 385 -0.28 -10.60 19.35
CA THR A 385 0.81 -11.56 19.07
C THR A 385 1.45 -12.12 20.33
N ALA A 386 1.50 -11.37 21.44
CA ALA A 386 2.10 -11.87 22.68
C ALA A 386 1.26 -12.98 23.34
N THR A 387 -0.05 -12.92 23.19
CA THR A 387 -0.99 -13.89 23.77
C THR A 387 -1.57 -14.87 22.72
N LEU A 388 -1.31 -14.68 21.44
CA LEU A 388 -1.91 -15.35 20.29
C LEU A 388 -3.45 -15.21 20.28
N GLU A 389 -3.97 -14.15 20.86
CA GLU A 389 -5.40 -13.84 20.80
C GLU A 389 -5.80 -13.41 19.41
N HIS A 390 -6.73 -14.12 18.78
CA HIS A 390 -7.20 -13.83 17.43
C HIS A 390 -7.99 -12.52 17.37
N GLY A 391 -7.60 -11.63 16.46
CA GLY A 391 -8.33 -10.41 16.17
C GLY A 391 -9.56 -10.64 15.29
N ASN A 392 -9.58 -11.73 14.50
CA ASN A 392 -10.66 -12.12 13.58
C ASN A 392 -11.05 -11.02 12.57
N CYS A 393 -10.10 -10.18 12.20
CA CYS A 393 -10.35 -9.15 11.20
C CYS A 393 -10.33 -9.72 9.78
N ARG A 394 -11.09 -9.09 8.87
CA ARG A 394 -11.34 -9.62 7.52
C ARG A 394 -11.15 -8.56 6.45
N VAL A 395 -10.48 -8.94 5.35
CA VAL A 395 -10.41 -8.16 4.10
C VAL A 395 -10.88 -9.06 2.97
N VAL A 396 -12.13 -8.90 2.51
CA VAL A 396 -12.75 -9.90 1.64
C VAL A 396 -13.52 -9.28 0.47
N GLY A 397 -13.22 -9.75 -0.74
CA GLY A 397 -14.01 -9.38 -1.93
C GLY A 397 -13.78 -7.96 -2.41
N ASN A 398 -12.61 -7.36 -2.13
CA ASN A 398 -12.33 -5.99 -2.51
C ASN A 398 -11.59 -5.90 -3.85
N GLU A 399 -11.80 -4.80 -4.58
CA GLU A 399 -10.98 -4.38 -5.72
C GLU A 399 -10.01 -3.30 -5.25
N ILE A 400 -8.69 -3.55 -5.33
CA ILE A 400 -7.67 -2.62 -4.84
C ILE A 400 -6.69 -2.32 -5.98
N SER A 401 -6.53 -1.03 -6.32
CA SER A 401 -5.66 -0.64 -7.43
C SER A 401 -5.09 0.76 -7.26
N ASN A 402 -4.02 1.08 -8.00
CA ASN A 402 -3.43 2.43 -8.01
C ASN A 402 -3.16 2.99 -6.60
N PHE A 403 -2.64 2.17 -5.73
CA PHE A 403 -2.13 2.54 -4.41
C PHE A 403 -0.63 2.85 -4.50
N SER A 404 0.00 3.29 -3.40
CA SER A 404 1.43 3.62 -3.39
C SER A 404 1.79 4.70 -4.43
N ARG A 405 0.93 5.71 -4.58
CA ARG A 405 1.12 6.77 -5.60
C ARG A 405 2.21 7.76 -5.20
N ILE A 406 2.33 8.08 -3.93
CA ILE A 406 3.28 9.07 -3.40
C ILE A 406 4.56 8.38 -2.95
N VAL A 407 4.46 7.40 -2.07
CA VAL A 407 5.58 6.54 -1.67
C VAL A 407 5.46 5.23 -2.44
N ARG A 408 6.51 4.89 -3.18
CA ARG A 408 6.45 3.82 -4.18
C ARG A 408 6.78 2.43 -3.63
N THR A 409 7.45 2.37 -2.47
CA THR A 409 7.93 1.12 -1.88
C THR A 409 7.37 0.89 -0.49
N TYR A 410 7.18 -0.38 -0.10
CA TYR A 410 6.66 -0.81 1.20
C TYR A 410 5.31 -0.17 1.58
N GLN A 411 4.46 0.03 0.57
CA GLN A 411 3.11 0.54 0.73
C GLN A 411 2.14 -0.43 0.04
N PRO A 412 1.78 -1.55 0.68
CA PRO A 412 1.01 -2.61 0.05
C PRO A 412 -0.45 -2.25 -0.22
N ALA A 413 -1.09 -3.01 -1.13
CA ALA A 413 -2.53 -2.98 -1.28
C ALA A 413 -3.23 -3.41 0.01
N VAL A 414 -2.71 -4.47 0.67
CA VAL A 414 -3.16 -4.93 2.00
C VAL A 414 -1.96 -5.09 2.91
N GLY A 415 -1.82 -4.16 3.85
CA GLY A 415 -0.89 -4.26 4.98
C GLY A 415 -1.55 -5.00 6.13
N PHE A 416 -0.85 -5.97 6.75
CA PHE A 416 -1.45 -6.77 7.83
C PHE A 416 -0.51 -6.95 9.02
N SER A 417 -1.09 -6.94 10.24
CA SER A 417 -0.36 -7.23 11.47
C SER A 417 -1.26 -7.85 12.53
N GLY A 418 -0.74 -8.80 13.33
CA GLY A 418 -1.48 -9.36 14.45
C GLY A 418 -1.77 -10.85 14.36
N VAL A 419 -3.00 -11.31 14.66
CA VAL A 419 -3.32 -12.73 14.78
C VAL A 419 -4.70 -13.04 14.22
N GLY A 420 -4.80 -14.12 13.43
CA GLY A 420 -6.08 -14.73 13.04
C GLY A 420 -6.87 -13.94 12.00
N HIS A 421 -6.20 -13.33 11.01
CA HIS A 421 -6.86 -12.61 9.92
C HIS A 421 -7.34 -13.54 8.82
N TYR A 422 -8.39 -13.09 8.13
CA TYR A 422 -8.91 -13.74 6.93
C TYR A 422 -8.90 -12.75 5.76
N ILE A 423 -7.97 -12.94 4.80
CA ILE A 423 -7.76 -12.06 3.65
C ILE A 423 -8.04 -12.86 2.39
N ALA A 424 -9.21 -12.65 1.77
CA ALA A 424 -9.68 -13.56 0.73
C ALA A 424 -10.49 -12.88 -0.39
N ASN A 425 -10.50 -13.50 -1.56
CA ASN A 425 -11.30 -13.08 -2.72
C ASN A 425 -11.05 -11.62 -3.15
N ASN A 426 -9.87 -11.06 -2.86
CA ASN A 426 -9.53 -9.71 -3.29
C ASN A 426 -8.88 -9.72 -4.68
N THR A 427 -9.21 -8.73 -5.49
CA THR A 427 -8.52 -8.44 -6.74
C THR A 427 -7.58 -7.27 -6.53
N VAL A 428 -6.28 -7.50 -6.72
CA VAL A 428 -5.24 -6.49 -6.55
C VAL A 428 -4.50 -6.29 -7.86
N THR A 429 -4.38 -5.05 -8.32
CA THR A 429 -3.67 -4.76 -9.56
C THR A 429 -3.00 -3.37 -9.56
N ASN A 430 -2.00 -3.20 -10.44
CA ASN A 430 -1.31 -1.94 -10.66
C ASN A 430 -0.62 -1.37 -9.40
N GLY A 431 0.30 -2.15 -8.83
CA GLY A 431 1.13 -1.72 -7.71
C GLY A 431 2.62 -1.70 -8.05
N PRO A 432 3.35 -0.64 -7.71
CA PRO A 432 4.77 -0.52 -8.06
C PRO A 432 5.67 -1.49 -7.29
N HIS A 433 5.23 -1.93 -6.12
CA HIS A 433 5.96 -2.78 -5.18
C HIS A 433 5.07 -3.94 -4.69
N THR A 434 4.83 -4.07 -3.40
CA THR A 434 4.11 -5.19 -2.79
C THR A 434 2.59 -5.07 -2.90
N ALA A 435 1.91 -6.20 -3.10
CA ALA A 435 0.44 -6.29 -2.98
C ALA A 435 0.01 -6.60 -1.55
N MET A 436 0.67 -7.56 -0.91
CA MET A 436 0.40 -7.96 0.46
C MET A 436 1.70 -8.00 1.25
N GLU A 437 1.73 -7.32 2.38
CA GLU A 437 2.93 -7.21 3.22
C GLU A 437 2.55 -7.10 4.69
N GLY A 438 3.31 -7.78 5.55
CA GLY A 438 3.09 -7.63 6.98
C GLY A 438 3.66 -8.77 7.83
N SER A 439 3.10 -8.90 9.02
CA SER A 439 3.48 -9.92 9.98
C SER A 439 2.28 -10.42 10.77
N CYS A 440 2.04 -11.72 10.79
CA CYS A 440 0.93 -12.26 11.56
C CYS A 440 1.17 -13.72 11.99
N ASN A 441 0.29 -14.19 12.87
CA ASN A 441 0.16 -15.59 13.24
C ASN A 441 -1.26 -16.07 12.92
N ASP A 442 -1.42 -17.33 12.53
CA ASP A 442 -2.70 -17.99 12.27
C ASP A 442 -3.57 -17.27 11.24
N CYS A 443 -2.97 -16.62 10.24
CA CYS A 443 -3.65 -15.89 9.20
C CYS A 443 -3.90 -16.77 7.96
N ILE A 444 -5.02 -16.55 7.28
CA ILE A 444 -5.38 -17.23 6.04
C ILE A 444 -5.51 -16.24 4.90
N PHE A 445 -4.79 -16.51 3.81
CA PHE A 445 -4.80 -15.75 2.56
C PHE A 445 -5.24 -16.67 1.43
N GLU A 446 -6.48 -16.52 0.92
CA GLU A 446 -6.96 -17.45 -0.08
C GLU A 446 -7.84 -16.81 -1.16
N PHE A 447 -7.82 -17.41 -2.35
CA PHE A 447 -8.62 -17.01 -3.49
C PHE A 447 -8.39 -15.55 -3.94
N ASN A 448 -7.25 -14.94 -3.61
CA ASN A 448 -6.91 -13.61 -4.09
C ASN A 448 -6.35 -13.67 -5.50
N SER A 449 -6.71 -12.70 -6.34
CA SER A 449 -6.17 -12.49 -7.68
C SER A 449 -5.25 -11.27 -7.67
N ILE A 450 -3.96 -11.47 -7.91
CA ILE A 450 -2.92 -10.46 -7.80
C ILE A 450 -2.21 -10.37 -9.15
N SER A 451 -2.22 -9.20 -9.77
CA SER A 451 -1.61 -9.05 -11.09
C SER A 451 -0.98 -7.68 -11.34
N HIS A 452 -0.01 -7.62 -12.27
CA HIS A 452 0.69 -6.39 -12.66
C HIS A 452 1.30 -5.68 -11.43
N MET A 453 2.13 -6.42 -10.69
CA MET A 453 2.79 -5.95 -9.48
C MET A 453 4.31 -5.91 -9.65
N CYS A 454 4.96 -5.16 -8.77
CA CYS A 454 6.43 -5.06 -8.70
C CYS A 454 7.07 -4.49 -9.97
N PHE A 455 6.34 -3.67 -10.73
CA PHE A 455 6.79 -3.23 -12.05
C PHE A 455 7.87 -2.13 -12.00
N GLU A 456 8.05 -1.46 -10.86
CA GLU A 456 8.93 -0.30 -10.74
C GLU A 456 10.20 -0.58 -9.92
N CYS A 457 10.21 -1.61 -9.11
CA CYS A 457 11.24 -1.89 -8.12
C CYS A 457 11.92 -3.24 -8.37
N THR A 458 13.11 -3.41 -7.83
CA THR A 458 13.81 -4.71 -7.76
C THR A 458 13.88 -5.20 -6.33
N ASP A 459 14.23 -6.46 -6.11
CA ASP A 459 14.33 -7.08 -4.78
C ASP A 459 13.05 -6.91 -3.96
N THR A 460 11.93 -7.30 -4.57
CA THR A 460 10.58 -7.12 -4.04
C THR A 460 9.73 -8.36 -4.29
N GLY A 461 8.62 -8.47 -3.58
CA GLY A 461 7.63 -9.54 -3.76
C GLY A 461 6.20 -9.03 -3.74
N ALA A 462 5.35 -9.58 -4.62
CA ALA A 462 3.93 -9.25 -4.58
C ALA A 462 3.27 -9.67 -3.25
N PHE A 463 3.67 -10.81 -2.72
CA PHE A 463 3.42 -11.21 -1.34
C PHE A 463 4.77 -11.23 -0.60
N TYR A 464 4.95 -10.32 0.36
CA TYR A 464 6.21 -10.15 1.06
C TYR A 464 6.06 -10.35 2.57
N VAL A 465 6.87 -11.24 3.14
CA VAL A 465 7.04 -11.43 4.57
C VAL A 465 8.51 -11.66 4.89
N GLY A 466 8.97 -11.18 6.03
CA GLY A 466 10.39 -11.31 6.33
C GLY A 466 10.74 -11.24 7.79
N ARG A 467 11.94 -11.77 8.08
CA ARG A 467 12.70 -11.60 9.32
C ARG A 467 12.00 -12.08 10.57
N SER A 468 11.34 -13.23 10.53
CA SER A 468 10.71 -13.78 11.74
C SER A 468 10.71 -15.31 11.79
N TRP A 469 10.97 -15.83 12.98
CA TRP A 469 10.77 -17.22 13.31
C TRP A 469 9.53 -17.46 14.19
N SER A 470 8.93 -16.39 14.72
CA SER A 470 7.75 -16.45 15.58
C SER A 470 6.42 -16.48 14.82
N GLN A 471 6.42 -16.03 13.57
CA GLN A 471 5.22 -16.04 12.72
C GLN A 471 4.93 -17.48 12.26
N ARG A 472 3.89 -18.08 12.79
CA ARG A 472 3.48 -19.46 12.57
C ARG A 472 1.98 -19.59 12.30
N GLY A 473 1.55 -20.75 11.80
CA GLY A 473 0.15 -21.04 11.54
C GLY A 473 -0.44 -20.33 10.32
N ASN A 474 0.40 -19.63 9.54
CA ASN A 474 -0.03 -18.84 8.40
C ASN A 474 -0.15 -19.71 7.14
N VAL A 475 -1.24 -19.53 6.40
CA VAL A 475 -1.55 -20.28 5.18
C VAL A 475 -1.87 -19.34 4.04
N ALA A 476 -1.18 -19.48 2.90
CA ALA A 476 -1.53 -18.81 1.65
C ALA A 476 -1.89 -19.87 0.59
N ARG A 477 -3.16 -19.92 0.17
CA ARG A 477 -3.65 -20.99 -0.70
C ARG A 477 -4.64 -20.52 -1.76
N TYR A 478 -4.66 -21.21 -2.90
CA TYR A 478 -5.60 -20.99 -3.99
C TYR A 478 -5.58 -19.55 -4.54
N ASN A 479 -4.48 -18.83 -4.36
CA ASN A 479 -4.29 -17.50 -4.91
C ASN A 479 -3.76 -17.60 -6.34
N VAL A 480 -4.03 -16.58 -7.13
CA VAL A 480 -3.48 -16.42 -8.49
C VAL A 480 -2.56 -15.20 -8.51
N PHE A 481 -1.31 -15.44 -8.94
CA PHE A 481 -0.34 -14.38 -9.21
C PHE A 481 -0.01 -14.39 -10.69
N ASP A 482 -0.15 -13.25 -11.34
CA ASP A 482 0.07 -13.11 -12.77
C ASP A 482 0.82 -11.81 -13.11
N THR A 483 1.82 -11.90 -13.98
CA THR A 483 2.57 -10.73 -14.43
C THR A 483 3.23 -9.98 -13.25
N ILE A 484 4.08 -10.70 -12.50
CA ILE A 484 4.90 -10.15 -11.43
C ILE A 484 6.30 -9.93 -12.01
N ARG A 485 6.43 -8.81 -12.74
CA ARG A 485 7.62 -8.52 -13.53
C ARG A 485 7.94 -7.03 -13.54
N PRO A 486 9.22 -6.68 -13.71
CA PRO A 486 9.59 -5.30 -13.96
C PRO A 486 9.12 -4.88 -15.35
N THR A 487 9.09 -3.60 -15.55
CA THR A 487 8.95 -3.05 -16.89
C THR A 487 10.18 -3.37 -17.74
N GLU A 488 10.03 -3.35 -19.07
CA GLU A 488 11.12 -3.64 -20.01
C GLU A 488 12.40 -2.82 -19.72
N ARG A 489 12.23 -1.57 -19.31
CA ARG A 489 13.35 -0.67 -18.98
C ARG A 489 14.14 -1.13 -17.76
N LEU A 490 13.49 -1.68 -16.75
CA LEU A 490 14.13 -2.23 -15.55
C LEU A 490 14.59 -3.67 -15.72
N ALA A 491 14.02 -4.41 -16.66
CA ALA A 491 14.40 -5.80 -16.95
C ALA A 491 15.88 -5.97 -17.37
N GLN A 492 16.54 -4.89 -17.81
CA GLN A 492 17.96 -4.89 -18.14
C GLN A 492 18.87 -4.86 -16.90
N LYS A 493 18.34 -4.52 -15.73
CA LYS A 493 19.04 -4.62 -14.44
C LYS A 493 18.79 -6.01 -13.86
N SER A 494 19.76 -6.59 -13.17
CA SER A 494 19.56 -7.86 -12.43
C SER A 494 18.41 -7.71 -11.45
N CYS A 495 17.24 -8.22 -11.81
CA CYS A 495 15.99 -7.93 -11.10
C CYS A 495 15.44 -9.20 -10.46
N SER A 496 15.02 -9.10 -9.21
CA SER A 496 14.24 -10.11 -8.51
C SER A 496 12.89 -9.53 -8.15
N GLN A 497 11.86 -9.87 -8.94
CA GLN A 497 10.45 -9.63 -8.61
C GLN A 497 9.84 -10.99 -8.34
N ASN A 498 9.38 -11.19 -7.13
CA ASN A 498 8.91 -12.47 -6.65
C ASN A 498 7.37 -12.46 -6.51
N ALA A 499 6.71 -13.55 -6.86
CA ALA A 499 5.30 -13.68 -6.50
C ALA A 499 5.17 -13.82 -4.98
N PHE A 500 5.92 -14.76 -4.39
CA PHE A 500 6.06 -14.89 -2.93
C PHE A 500 7.52 -14.65 -2.52
N TYR A 501 7.73 -13.76 -1.60
CA TYR A 501 9.05 -13.45 -1.06
C TYR A 501 9.08 -13.69 0.45
N LEU A 502 9.72 -14.79 0.84
CA LEU A 502 10.04 -15.12 2.23
C LEU A 502 11.44 -14.63 2.52
N ASP A 503 11.55 -13.35 2.87
CA ASP A 503 12.83 -12.67 3.02
C ASP A 503 13.49 -12.98 4.36
N ASP A 504 14.81 -12.82 4.39
CA ASP A 504 15.66 -12.83 5.59
C ASP A 504 15.30 -13.92 6.62
N GLN A 505 15.36 -15.18 6.17
CA GLN A 505 15.11 -16.37 6.96
C GLN A 505 13.69 -16.51 7.50
N MET A 506 12.70 -15.92 6.79
CA MET A 506 11.28 -16.07 7.12
C MET A 506 10.88 -17.54 7.16
N SER A 507 10.19 -17.95 8.21
CA SER A 507 10.00 -19.36 8.53
C SER A 507 8.57 -19.72 8.92
N GLY A 508 8.18 -20.99 8.67
CA GLY A 508 6.97 -21.59 9.24
C GLY A 508 5.66 -21.25 8.53
N TRP A 509 5.71 -20.98 7.22
CA TRP A 509 4.54 -20.71 6.39
C TRP A 509 4.17 -21.91 5.52
N GLU A 510 2.89 -22.02 5.20
CA GLU A 510 2.34 -23.03 4.29
C GLU A 510 1.73 -22.36 3.05
N PHE A 511 2.11 -22.86 1.86
CA PHE A 511 1.66 -22.36 0.57
C PHE A 511 1.20 -23.50 -0.32
N TYR A 512 -0.09 -23.56 -0.66
CA TYR A 512 -0.57 -24.63 -1.52
C TYR A 512 -1.73 -24.23 -2.44
N GLY A 513 -1.86 -24.96 -3.54
CA GLY A 513 -2.93 -24.78 -4.51
C GLY A 513 -2.87 -23.42 -5.24
N ASN A 514 -1.78 -22.64 -5.09
CA ASN A 514 -1.63 -21.35 -5.75
C ASN A 514 -1.27 -21.57 -7.23
N THR A 515 -1.66 -20.62 -8.07
CA THR A 515 -1.22 -20.52 -9.46
C THR A 515 -0.31 -19.30 -9.59
N ILE A 516 0.92 -19.51 -10.05
CA ILE A 516 1.91 -18.47 -10.25
C ILE A 516 2.35 -18.50 -11.72
N ARG A 517 2.12 -17.41 -12.44
CA ARG A 517 2.46 -17.34 -13.85
C ARG A 517 3.06 -15.98 -14.26
N ASN A 518 3.91 -16.01 -15.27
CA ASN A 518 4.53 -14.82 -15.83
C ASN A 518 5.27 -13.98 -14.78
N ALA A 519 5.90 -14.62 -13.79
CA ALA A 519 6.72 -13.97 -12.78
C ALA A 519 8.22 -14.07 -13.14
N THR A 520 9.04 -13.15 -12.63
CA THR A 520 10.50 -13.33 -12.69
C THR A 520 10.88 -14.47 -11.76
N VAL A 521 10.38 -14.49 -10.53
CA VAL A 521 10.55 -15.61 -9.58
C VAL A 521 9.21 -15.95 -8.95
N GLY A 522 8.84 -17.22 -8.91
CA GLY A 522 7.63 -17.69 -8.25
C GLY A 522 7.74 -17.58 -6.74
N PHE A 523 8.69 -18.28 -6.13
CA PHE A 523 9.01 -18.21 -4.71
C PHE A 523 10.48 -17.86 -4.48
N LEU A 524 10.75 -16.91 -3.60
CA LEU A 524 12.06 -16.74 -3.00
C LEU A 524 12.02 -17.24 -1.55
N LEU A 525 12.79 -18.32 -1.27
CA LEU A 525 13.03 -18.87 0.07
C LEU A 525 14.37 -18.36 0.57
N GLY A 526 14.36 -17.23 1.26
CA GLY A 526 15.54 -16.52 1.74
C GLY A 526 16.18 -17.13 2.99
N GLY A 527 16.57 -18.41 2.95
CA GLY A 527 17.29 -19.08 4.02
C GLY A 527 16.44 -19.45 5.24
N GLY A 528 15.13 -19.32 5.17
CA GLY A 528 14.18 -19.70 6.22
C GLY A 528 14.01 -21.21 6.38
N ARG A 529 13.29 -21.61 7.38
CA ARG A 529 13.11 -23.02 7.77
C ARG A 529 11.64 -23.39 8.01
N ARG A 530 11.30 -24.69 7.85
CA ARG A 530 9.95 -25.22 8.10
C ARG A 530 8.86 -24.55 7.26
N ASN A 531 9.18 -24.10 6.04
CA ASN A 531 8.20 -23.64 5.07
C ASN A 531 7.71 -24.84 4.24
N LEU A 532 6.41 -24.89 3.96
CA LEU A 532 5.79 -25.95 3.17
C LEU A 532 5.19 -25.36 1.90
N ILE A 533 5.70 -25.79 0.74
CA ILE A 533 5.28 -25.33 -0.59
C ILE A 533 4.81 -26.57 -1.37
N HIS A 534 3.50 -26.77 -1.52
CA HIS A 534 3.00 -27.99 -2.11
C HIS A 534 1.75 -27.76 -2.99
N ASP A 535 1.54 -28.65 -3.93
CA ASP A 535 0.37 -28.67 -4.81
C ASP A 535 0.12 -27.34 -5.55
N ASN A 536 1.18 -26.50 -5.78
CA ASN A 536 1.09 -25.27 -6.54
C ASN A 536 1.29 -25.54 -8.04
N TYR A 537 0.80 -24.62 -8.86
CA TYR A 537 1.01 -24.63 -10.31
C TYR A 537 1.81 -23.41 -10.74
N PHE A 538 2.93 -23.68 -11.42
CA PHE A 538 3.83 -22.66 -11.96
C PHE A 538 3.77 -22.66 -13.48
N GLU A 539 3.68 -21.50 -14.10
CA GLU A 539 3.58 -21.38 -15.56
C GLU A 539 4.37 -20.18 -16.09
N ASN A 540 5.30 -20.43 -17.02
CA ASN A 540 6.06 -19.41 -17.73
C ASN A 540 6.81 -18.41 -16.83
N ASN A 541 7.27 -18.82 -15.67
CA ASN A 541 8.16 -18.03 -14.83
C ASN A 541 9.62 -18.21 -15.31
N ASP A 542 10.47 -17.23 -15.03
CA ASP A 542 11.90 -17.40 -15.36
C ASP A 542 12.57 -18.37 -14.36
N ASN A 543 12.16 -18.30 -13.09
CA ASN A 543 12.53 -19.26 -12.07
C ASN A 543 11.31 -19.51 -11.15
N ASP A 544 10.86 -20.75 -10.97
CA ASP A 544 9.72 -21.02 -10.11
C ASP A 544 10.08 -20.91 -8.63
N ILE A 545 11.28 -21.41 -8.23
CA ILE A 545 11.73 -21.38 -6.84
C ILE A 545 13.20 -21.02 -6.75
N HIS A 546 13.49 -19.88 -6.15
CA HIS A 546 14.82 -19.52 -5.69
C HIS A 546 14.97 -19.94 -4.22
N PHE A 547 15.95 -20.78 -3.91
CA PHE A 547 16.20 -21.28 -2.57
C PHE A 547 17.64 -21.00 -2.15
N ASP A 548 17.84 -20.12 -1.17
CA ASP A 548 19.17 -19.74 -0.71
C ASP A 548 19.46 -20.16 0.75
N ASN A 549 20.69 -19.98 1.15
CA ASN A 549 21.21 -20.34 2.47
C ASN A 549 21.86 -19.15 3.19
N ARG A 550 21.28 -17.97 3.03
CA ARG A 550 21.81 -16.71 3.59
C ARG A 550 22.13 -16.78 5.09
N GLY A 551 21.37 -17.59 5.87
CA GLY A 551 21.63 -17.83 7.27
C GLY A 551 22.98 -18.52 7.57
N MET A 552 23.48 -19.31 6.60
CA MET A 552 24.80 -19.96 6.69
C MET A 552 25.94 -19.03 6.22
N ASN A 553 25.62 -17.87 5.66
CA ASN A 553 26.55 -16.94 5.04
C ASN A 553 26.44 -15.54 5.66
N TRP A 554 25.98 -14.57 4.89
CA TRP A 554 25.97 -13.15 5.24
C TRP A 554 24.96 -12.74 6.30
N GLN A 555 23.99 -13.62 6.64
CA GLN A 555 23.02 -13.43 7.73
C GLN A 555 23.24 -14.37 8.92
N LEU A 556 24.40 -14.91 9.10
CA LEU A 556 24.70 -15.81 10.23
C LEU A 556 24.39 -15.16 11.59
N ASP A 557 24.58 -13.85 11.71
CA ASP A 557 24.34 -13.12 12.95
C ASP A 557 22.86 -13.06 13.37
N TYR A 558 21.92 -13.20 12.44
CA TYR A 558 20.49 -13.18 12.74
C TYR A 558 20.01 -14.43 13.48
N CYS A 559 20.56 -15.57 13.14
CA CYS A 559 20.14 -16.89 13.61
C CYS A 559 21.11 -17.53 14.62
N SER A 560 22.30 -16.95 14.80
CA SER A 560 23.27 -17.49 15.76
C SER A 560 22.75 -17.35 17.19
N TYR A 561 23.11 -18.31 18.06
CA TYR A 561 22.73 -18.30 19.47
C TYR A 561 23.25 -17.07 20.22
N ASN A 562 24.39 -16.55 19.80
CA ASN A 562 25.00 -15.34 20.35
C ASN A 562 24.72 -14.15 19.43
N CYS A 563 23.72 -13.36 19.77
CA CYS A 563 23.42 -12.11 19.09
C CYS A 563 24.48 -10.99 19.25
N SER A 564 25.70 -11.35 19.52
CA SER A 564 26.84 -10.44 19.81
C SER A 564 27.73 -10.16 18.59
N GLY A 565 27.48 -10.73 17.44
CA GLY A 565 28.22 -10.51 16.21
C GLY A 565 27.86 -9.17 15.56
N GLY A 566 28.84 -8.31 15.40
CA GLY A 566 28.72 -6.91 15.05
C GLY A 566 28.39 -6.56 13.58
N HIS A 567 27.57 -7.30 12.86
CA HIS A 567 27.04 -6.89 11.56
C HIS A 567 25.58 -6.51 11.68
N THR A 568 25.30 -5.38 12.30
CA THR A 568 24.06 -4.66 12.06
C THR A 568 24.23 -3.86 10.77
N PRO A 569 23.44 -4.10 9.73
CA PRO A 569 23.34 -3.14 8.62
C PRO A 569 23.12 -1.75 9.18
N ALA A 570 23.71 -0.74 8.55
CA ALA A 570 23.58 0.63 9.00
C ALA A 570 22.10 0.99 9.23
N GLY A 571 21.73 1.32 10.47
CA GLY A 571 20.34 1.61 10.88
C GLY A 571 19.56 0.49 11.58
N GLN A 572 20.09 -0.75 11.67
CA GLN A 572 19.46 -1.84 12.44
C GLN A 572 20.14 -1.99 13.80
N THR A 573 19.34 -2.04 14.85
CA THR A 573 19.81 -2.26 16.23
C THR A 573 19.92 -3.77 16.50
N GLN A 574 20.63 -4.18 17.57
CA GLN A 574 20.67 -5.57 18.06
C GLN A 574 19.29 -6.25 18.26
N LYS A 575 18.19 -5.53 18.04
CA LYS A 575 16.81 -6.05 18.06
C LYS A 575 16.50 -7.03 16.92
N SER A 576 17.31 -7.07 15.87
CA SER A 576 17.08 -7.92 14.68
C SER A 576 17.50 -9.38 14.86
N CYS A 577 18.00 -9.78 16.01
CA CYS A 577 18.36 -11.16 16.29
C CYS A 577 17.11 -11.98 16.65
N PHE A 578 16.87 -13.07 15.96
CA PHE A 578 15.68 -13.94 16.17
C PHE A 578 15.55 -14.45 17.60
N LYS A 579 16.65 -14.67 18.31
CA LYS A 579 16.62 -15.07 19.72
C LYS A 579 15.99 -13.98 20.60
N ASN A 580 16.31 -12.72 20.36
CA ASN A 580 15.74 -11.62 21.12
C ASN A 580 14.24 -11.46 20.84
N GLU A 581 13.82 -11.61 19.58
CA GLU A 581 12.41 -11.62 19.19
C GLU A 581 11.65 -12.75 19.90
N LEU A 582 12.14 -13.98 19.81
CA LEU A 582 11.51 -15.14 20.41
C LEU A 582 11.47 -15.04 21.94
N ASN A 583 12.56 -14.57 22.58
CA ASN A 583 12.59 -14.38 24.04
C ASN A 583 11.58 -13.32 24.50
N ALA A 584 11.39 -12.25 23.74
CA ALA A 584 10.40 -11.23 24.05
C ALA A 584 8.96 -11.77 24.03
N LEU A 585 8.72 -12.83 23.24
CA LEU A 585 7.43 -13.53 23.16
C LEU A 585 7.32 -14.72 24.13
N HIS A 586 8.35 -14.98 24.94
CA HIS A 586 8.42 -16.15 25.83
C HIS A 586 8.16 -17.48 25.10
N TYR A 587 8.76 -17.65 23.89
CA TYR A 587 8.47 -18.70 22.92
C TYR A 587 8.51 -20.13 23.47
N SER A 588 9.30 -20.40 24.50
CA SER A 588 9.42 -21.70 25.19
C SER A 588 8.39 -21.92 26.30
N SER A 589 7.42 -21.02 26.45
CA SER A 589 6.32 -21.10 27.44
C SER A 589 4.96 -20.89 26.73
N PRO A 590 3.84 -21.29 27.36
CA PRO A 590 2.52 -20.95 26.83
C PRO A 590 2.32 -19.43 26.65
N PRO A 591 1.61 -18.98 25.60
CA PRO A 591 0.89 -19.79 24.62
C PRO A 591 1.75 -20.39 23.50
N TYR A 592 2.91 -19.80 23.16
CA TYR A 592 3.74 -20.19 22.02
C TYR A 592 4.19 -21.66 22.08
N ALA A 593 4.73 -22.12 23.20
CA ALA A 593 5.21 -23.51 23.37
C ALA A 593 4.08 -24.54 23.22
N THR A 594 2.85 -24.17 23.52
CA THR A 594 1.68 -25.05 23.36
C THR A 594 1.16 -25.05 21.94
N HIS A 595 1.12 -23.88 21.31
CA HIS A 595 0.53 -23.69 19.99
C HIS A 595 1.53 -24.02 18.86
N TYR A 596 2.80 -23.72 19.06
CA TYR A 596 3.89 -23.96 18.10
C TYR A 596 5.06 -24.70 18.80
N PRO A 597 4.86 -25.99 19.16
CA PRO A 597 5.84 -26.74 19.97
C PRO A 597 7.22 -26.89 19.31
N GLU A 598 7.28 -26.79 17.98
CA GLU A 598 8.54 -26.86 17.23
C GLU A 598 9.47 -25.65 17.46
N LEU A 599 8.96 -24.55 18.04
CA LEU A 599 9.80 -23.41 18.41
C LEU A 599 10.65 -23.65 19.65
N VAL A 600 10.21 -24.53 20.56
CA VAL A 600 10.84 -24.74 21.88
C VAL A 600 12.34 -25.08 21.75
N ASN A 601 12.69 -25.92 20.77
CA ASN A 601 14.04 -26.37 20.52
C ASN A 601 14.68 -25.79 19.25
N ILE A 602 14.18 -24.66 18.75
CA ILE A 602 14.58 -24.13 17.44
C ILE A 602 16.08 -23.81 17.36
N PHE A 603 16.73 -23.45 18.48
CA PHE A 603 18.15 -23.17 18.55
C PHE A 603 19.02 -24.42 18.70
N ASP A 604 18.45 -25.58 19.04
CA ASP A 604 19.15 -26.86 19.15
C ASP A 604 19.11 -27.63 17.82
N ASP A 605 18.36 -27.15 16.83
CA ASP A 605 18.10 -27.79 15.54
C ASP A 605 18.77 -27.00 14.39
N THR A 606 20.10 -26.95 14.37
CA THR A 606 20.90 -26.29 13.32
C THR A 606 20.33 -24.93 12.89
N PRO A 607 20.28 -23.93 13.76
CA PRO A 607 19.41 -22.74 13.59
C PRO A 607 19.64 -21.94 12.32
N CYS A 608 20.87 -21.88 11.79
CA CYS A 608 21.17 -21.08 10.60
C CYS A 608 21.07 -21.85 9.27
N VAL A 609 20.78 -23.14 9.34
CA VAL A 609 20.56 -23.97 8.15
C VAL A 609 19.10 -23.88 7.73
N PRO A 610 18.80 -23.72 6.42
CA PRO A 610 17.41 -23.67 5.92
C PRO A 610 16.78 -25.08 5.92
N THR A 611 16.59 -25.64 7.11
CA THR A 611 16.18 -27.01 7.33
C THR A 611 14.67 -27.20 7.42
N HIS A 612 14.20 -28.43 7.20
CA HIS A 612 12.79 -28.85 7.27
C HIS A 612 11.85 -28.10 6.32
N ASN A 613 12.36 -27.44 5.28
CA ASN A 613 11.50 -26.96 4.22
C ASN A 613 11.04 -28.15 3.35
N ARG A 614 9.81 -28.10 2.86
CA ARG A 614 9.24 -29.14 2.03
C ARG A 614 8.68 -28.51 0.77
N VAL A 615 9.19 -28.93 -0.39
CA VAL A 615 8.75 -28.53 -1.73
C VAL A 615 8.19 -29.77 -2.39
N GLU A 616 6.86 -29.97 -2.37
CA GLU A 616 6.26 -31.26 -2.68
C GLU A 616 5.08 -31.15 -3.64
N ASN A 617 4.97 -32.10 -4.56
CA ASN A 617 3.81 -32.28 -5.44
C ASN A 617 3.42 -31.04 -6.24
N ASN A 618 4.36 -30.12 -6.51
CA ASN A 618 4.08 -28.97 -7.35
C ASN A 618 4.11 -29.38 -8.82
N THR A 619 3.32 -28.71 -9.63
CA THR A 619 3.29 -28.87 -11.07
C THR A 619 3.87 -27.62 -11.74
N TYR A 620 4.71 -27.77 -12.77
CA TYR A 620 5.29 -26.63 -13.48
C TYR A 620 5.22 -26.83 -15.00
N CYS A 621 5.19 -25.72 -15.74
CA CYS A 621 5.15 -25.69 -17.19
C CYS A 621 5.97 -24.51 -17.74
N HIS A 622 7.03 -24.77 -18.46
CA HIS A 622 7.90 -23.75 -19.06
C HIS A 622 7.79 -23.68 -20.59
N ALA A 623 6.77 -24.25 -21.18
CA ALA A 623 6.63 -24.39 -22.63
C ALA A 623 6.69 -23.07 -23.42
N ARG A 624 6.45 -21.92 -22.77
CA ARG A 624 6.45 -20.58 -23.37
C ARG A 624 7.49 -19.64 -22.76
N SER A 625 8.27 -20.09 -21.82
CA SER A 625 9.33 -19.26 -21.22
C SER A 625 10.41 -18.97 -22.26
N ALA A 626 10.61 -17.71 -22.59
CA ALA A 626 11.56 -17.27 -23.63
C ALA A 626 13.03 -17.65 -23.35
N GLY A 627 13.36 -17.97 -22.10
CA GLY A 627 14.69 -18.38 -21.61
C GLY A 627 14.78 -19.84 -21.18
N GLY A 628 13.70 -20.64 -21.33
CA GLY A 628 13.67 -22.04 -20.87
C GLY A 628 13.63 -22.16 -19.35
N GLY A 629 12.65 -21.56 -18.65
CA GLY A 629 12.49 -21.46 -17.21
C GLY A 629 13.08 -22.57 -16.33
N THR A 630 13.34 -22.28 -15.08
CA THR A 630 13.93 -23.23 -14.12
C THR A 630 12.96 -23.48 -12.97
N PHE A 631 12.64 -24.75 -12.69
CA PHE A 631 11.75 -25.08 -11.56
C PHE A 631 12.37 -24.70 -10.20
N ILE A 632 13.62 -25.09 -9.97
CA ILE A 632 14.35 -24.73 -8.76
C ILE A 632 15.83 -24.52 -9.06
N ASP A 633 16.43 -23.49 -8.54
CA ASP A 633 17.81 -23.08 -8.84
C ASP A 633 18.88 -23.79 -8.01
N ARG A 634 18.52 -24.77 -7.19
CA ARG A 634 19.42 -25.61 -6.42
C ARG A 634 19.23 -27.08 -6.75
N THR A 635 20.32 -27.83 -6.73
CA THR A 635 20.24 -29.29 -6.93
C THR A 635 19.59 -29.98 -5.73
N ALA A 636 18.91 -31.10 -5.98
CA ALA A 636 18.27 -31.89 -4.94
C ALA A 636 19.27 -32.26 -3.82
N SER A 637 20.51 -32.64 -4.15
CA SER A 637 21.52 -32.98 -3.17
C SER A 637 21.95 -31.84 -2.24
N VAL A 638 21.90 -30.59 -2.72
CA VAL A 638 22.15 -29.40 -1.88
C VAL A 638 20.99 -29.19 -0.93
N ILE A 639 19.75 -29.30 -1.40
CA ILE A 639 18.52 -29.12 -0.59
C ILE A 639 18.43 -30.22 0.48
N GLU A 640 18.69 -31.47 0.12
CA GLU A 640 18.76 -32.60 1.07
C GLU A 640 19.89 -32.43 2.08
N GLY A 641 21.05 -31.89 1.65
CA GLY A 641 22.15 -31.54 2.56
C GLY A 641 21.78 -30.49 3.62
N TRP A 642 20.73 -29.70 3.36
CA TRP A 642 20.13 -28.78 4.32
C TRP A 642 18.97 -29.40 5.12
N HIS A 643 18.82 -30.74 5.06
CA HIS A 643 17.69 -31.46 5.67
C HIS A 643 16.31 -30.93 5.26
N SER A 644 16.19 -30.49 4.02
CA SER A 644 14.94 -30.08 3.38
C SER A 644 14.56 -31.09 2.29
N THR A 645 13.29 -31.14 1.93
CA THR A 645 12.73 -32.16 1.02
C THR A 645 12.30 -31.59 -0.30
N LEU A 646 12.62 -32.29 -1.38
CA LEU A 646 12.14 -32.03 -2.74
C LEU A 646 11.51 -33.32 -3.26
N LEU A 647 10.16 -33.43 -3.35
CA LEU A 647 9.50 -34.68 -3.66
C LEU A 647 8.25 -34.51 -4.53
N GLY A 648 8.11 -35.36 -5.56
CA GLY A 648 6.85 -35.45 -6.33
C GLY A 648 6.53 -34.26 -7.22
N ASN A 649 7.49 -33.35 -7.45
CA ASN A 649 7.29 -32.21 -8.33
C ASN A 649 7.42 -32.67 -9.80
N VAL A 650 6.46 -32.25 -10.65
CA VAL A 650 6.37 -32.78 -12.01
C VAL A 650 6.17 -31.67 -13.03
N GLU A 651 6.81 -31.84 -14.20
CA GLU A 651 6.55 -30.98 -15.35
C GLU A 651 5.29 -31.46 -16.05
N HIS A 652 4.27 -30.61 -16.09
CA HIS A 652 3.02 -30.90 -16.79
C HIS A 652 2.28 -29.61 -17.13
N CYS A 653 2.11 -29.34 -18.42
CA CYS A 653 1.36 -28.19 -18.89
C CYS A 653 -0.15 -28.49 -18.92
N ARG A 654 -0.94 -27.62 -18.28
CA ARG A 654 -2.41 -27.69 -18.40
C ARG A 654 -2.83 -27.28 -19.82
N PRO A 655 -3.83 -27.92 -20.41
CA PRO A 655 -4.39 -27.47 -21.69
C PRO A 655 -4.91 -26.03 -21.55
N GLU A 656 -4.72 -25.24 -22.62
CA GLU A 656 -5.29 -23.88 -22.65
C GLU A 656 -6.78 -23.94 -22.37
N ARG A 657 -7.25 -23.15 -21.40
CA ARG A 657 -8.67 -22.82 -21.35
C ARG A 657 -8.94 -21.89 -22.53
N VAL A 658 -9.73 -22.35 -23.48
CA VAL A 658 -10.36 -21.47 -24.46
C VAL A 658 -11.31 -20.58 -23.64
N GLU A 659 -10.91 -19.29 -23.45
CA GLU A 659 -11.75 -18.28 -22.79
C GLU A 659 -12.98 -17.94 -23.63
#